data_f4b1a254a128411dd895d056d281f3b3
#
_entry.id   f4b1a254a128411dd895d056d281f3b3
#
_cell.length_a   1.000
_cell.length_b   1.000
_cell.length_c   1.000
_cell.angle_alpha   90.00
_cell.angle_beta   90.00
_cell.angle_gamma   90.00
#
_symmetry.space_group_name_H-M   'P 1'
#
loop_
_entity.id
_entity.type
_entity.pdbx_description
1 polymer ?
#
loop_
_entity_poly.entity_id
_entity_poly.type
_entity_poly.pdbx_seq_one_letter_code
_entity_poly.pdbx_strand_id
1 'polypeptide(L)'
;MVFTTLGGRSSGSSRSVELTDIRNDDLRASSGDLRETSDPSGNGQPGEPHGAPQDEPRSQVKIVVPADHSMVSLLGSGDELLHVIEREFDADVHVRGNEITASGNPAETALLTELFDELIELLRKGADLTPDAVERTAAMLRAERGVRPADVLTVGILSARGRTIRPKTLNQKRYADAIDKHTIVFAIGPAGTGKTYLAMAKAVKALQAKQVNRIILTRPAVEAGERLGFLPGTLYEKIDPYLRPLYDALHDMLDPDSIPRLMAAGTIEIAPLAYMRGRAAPVDTPVLTPDGFRPIGSLAVGDLVIGSDGKPTPVIGVYPQGDKDIYRVTAQDGASTLCSGDHLWAVATRDDRRRGKPLRVLTTREMIGNLRANHYHRYELPLHSAPVRFPYREVPMDPYALGLLLGDGCLTGTTTPSFATGDPELAWELKRLLAGIEVRPVGGPNYHLSQMAAPGDVITLENPVTRVARLLGLYGTRSTTKFVPDLYLHNSAKARLAILQGLLDTDGGPVSQRGRTCRVQYTTTSPRLRDDVIFLVRSLGGIAYHRVRPALGRAPGLASGRPIYHHHDAYIIDIRLPEGIEPFRLTRKREKYRAAGGGGRPMRFIDSIESAGTAEAVCISVAAADSLYTTEDFLLTHNTLNDSFIILDEAQNTSAEQMKMFLTRLGFGSQVVVTGDITQVDLPPGQVSGLRIVQHILDGIEDIHFSRLTSHDVVRHRLVGKIVDAYEKYDAQERQLGSTGNTGRPGKRKGS
;
A
#
# COMPACT_ATOMS: atom_id res chain seq x y z
N MET A 1 -9.57 18.64 45.14
CA MET A 1 -8.92 17.76 46.11
C MET A 1 -7.67 17.25 45.43
N VAL A 2 -6.60 17.90 45.68
CA VAL A 2 -5.51 17.70 46.62
C VAL A 2 -4.53 16.64 46.11
N PHE A 3 -3.41 17.12 45.58
CA PHE A 3 -1.97 16.89 45.87
C PHE A 3 -1.52 15.41 45.97
N THR A 4 -0.37 14.99 45.41
CA THR A 4 0.95 15.37 45.87
C THR A 4 2.03 14.89 44.86
N THR A 5 3.01 15.73 44.62
CA THR A 5 4.36 15.59 44.09
C THR A 5 5.30 14.82 45.03
N LEU A 6 6.35 14.21 44.45
CA LEU A 6 7.72 14.03 44.98
C LEU A 6 8.46 13.21 43.90
N GLY A 7 9.54 13.55 43.26
CA GLY A 7 10.74 14.24 43.72
C GLY A 7 11.85 13.23 44.05
N GLY A 8 12.84 13.05 43.19
CA GLY A 8 13.99 12.20 43.49
C GLY A 8 15.03 12.23 42.39
N ARG A 9 16.02 13.10 42.53
CA ARG A 9 17.28 13.17 41.75
C ARG A 9 18.30 12.16 42.27
N SER A 10 19.13 11.59 41.37
CA SER A 10 20.60 11.41 41.54
C SER A 10 21.13 10.84 40.24
N SER A 11 21.93 11.50 39.47
CA SER A 11 23.36 11.83 39.50
C SER A 11 24.30 10.66 39.18
N GLY A 12 25.01 10.84 38.05
CA GLY A 12 26.41 10.44 37.81
C GLY A 12 26.54 9.10 37.06
N SER A 13 27.34 8.94 36.06
CA SER A 13 28.56 9.59 35.63
C SER A 13 28.91 9.12 34.24
N SER A 14 29.36 10.05 33.44
CA SER A 14 30.06 9.89 32.15
C SER A 14 31.38 9.13 32.33
N ARG A 15 31.68 8.21 31.43
CA ARG A 15 33.07 7.89 31.05
C ARG A 15 33.18 7.80 29.53
N SER A 16 33.69 8.86 28.98
CA SER A 16 34.39 8.91 27.72
C SER A 16 35.67 8.08 27.79
N VAL A 17 35.93 7.30 26.74
CA VAL A 17 37.26 6.77 26.44
C VAL A 17 37.61 7.19 25.02
N GLU A 18 38.72 7.93 24.98
CA GLU A 18 39.34 8.56 23.83
C GLU A 18 39.84 7.55 22.80
N LEU A 19 39.70 7.97 21.56
CA LEU A 19 40.48 7.52 20.41
C LEU A 19 41.97 7.82 20.58
N THR A 20 42.81 6.85 20.30
CA THR A 20 44.22 7.09 19.96
C THR A 20 44.52 6.54 18.57
N ASP A 21 44.71 7.47 17.66
CA ASP A 21 45.42 7.35 16.39
C ASP A 21 46.83 6.78 16.61
N ILE A 22 47.25 5.84 15.77
CA ILE A 22 48.68 5.68 15.44
C ILE A 22 48.76 5.56 13.92
N ARG A 23 49.39 6.57 13.34
CA ARG A 23 49.83 6.66 11.95
C ARG A 23 51.08 5.86 11.70
N ASN A 24 51.16 5.35 10.49
CA ASN A 24 52.27 5.26 9.53
C ASN A 24 53.71 5.53 10.04
N ASP A 25 54.64 4.71 9.67
CA ASP A 25 55.55 5.05 8.56
C ASP A 25 56.64 3.97 8.37
N ASP A 26 56.93 3.79 7.08
CA ASP A 26 58.23 3.48 6.46
C ASP A 26 59.01 2.16 6.75
N LEU A 27 59.25 1.41 5.71
CA LEU A 27 60.54 1.46 5.02
C LEU A 27 60.59 0.56 3.77
N ARG A 28 61.12 1.20 2.77
CA ARG A 28 61.46 0.75 1.43
C ARG A 28 62.68 -0.21 1.39
N ALA A 29 62.69 -0.96 0.32
CA ALA A 29 63.81 -1.28 -0.58
C ALA A 29 64.80 -2.40 -0.17
N SER A 30 64.95 -3.39 -0.99
CA SER A 30 65.98 -3.34 -2.04
C SER A 30 65.94 -4.59 -2.95
N SER A 31 66.07 -4.28 -4.19
CA SER A 31 66.36 -5.07 -5.36
C SER A 31 67.69 -5.88 -5.24
N GLY A 32 67.76 -7.00 -5.94
CA GLY A 32 69.01 -7.69 -6.21
C GLY A 32 68.83 -8.83 -7.22
N ASP A 33 69.08 -8.47 -8.47
CA ASP A 33 69.30 -9.34 -9.61
C ASP A 33 70.49 -10.30 -9.39
N LEU A 34 70.48 -11.41 -10.11
CA LEU A 34 71.51 -11.93 -11.01
C LEU A 34 71.30 -13.44 -11.25
N ARG A 35 70.87 -13.82 -12.41
CA ARG A 35 71.51 -14.42 -13.59
C ARG A 35 72.36 -15.72 -13.38
N GLU A 36 71.91 -16.72 -14.15
CA GLU A 36 72.62 -17.62 -15.08
C GLU A 36 73.75 -18.52 -14.50
N THR A 37 73.69 -19.81 -14.72
CA THR A 37 74.23 -20.52 -15.92
C THR A 37 74.21 -22.04 -15.78
N SER A 38 73.80 -22.67 -16.89
CA SER A 38 74.34 -23.86 -17.58
C SER A 38 74.41 -25.23 -16.90
N ASP A 39 73.71 -26.12 -17.58
CA ASP A 39 73.95 -27.57 -17.79
C ASP A 39 75.44 -27.92 -18.16
N PRO A 40 75.89 -29.21 -18.21
CA PRO A 40 75.15 -30.46 -18.48
C PRO A 40 75.74 -31.75 -17.83
N SER A 41 74.97 -32.85 -18.00
CA SER A 41 75.40 -34.24 -18.27
C SER A 41 75.93 -35.14 -17.13
N GLY A 42 75.33 -36.31 -17.09
CA GLY A 42 76.02 -37.56 -16.52
C GLY A 42 75.11 -38.65 -16.01
N ASN A 43 74.78 -39.54 -16.85
CA ASN A 43 74.50 -40.99 -16.68
C ASN A 43 74.55 -41.62 -15.32
N GLY A 44 73.53 -42.47 -15.05
CA GLY A 44 73.67 -43.60 -14.09
C GLY A 44 72.36 -44.11 -13.54
N GLN A 45 71.74 -45.07 -14.17
CA GLN A 45 70.83 -46.06 -13.51
C GLN A 45 71.67 -47.07 -12.71
N PRO A 46 71.11 -47.90 -11.77
CA PRO A 46 69.72 -48.30 -11.48
C PRO A 46 69.43 -48.51 -9.98
N GLY A 47 68.17 -48.74 -9.66
CA GLY A 47 67.82 -49.43 -8.40
C GLY A 47 66.50 -48.93 -7.76
N GLU A 48 65.40 -49.59 -8.08
CA GLU A 48 64.19 -49.59 -7.27
C GLU A 48 64.45 -50.06 -5.83
N PRO A 49 63.66 -49.58 -4.86
CA PRO A 49 62.52 -50.42 -4.51
C PRO A 49 61.23 -49.60 -4.27
N HIS A 50 60.13 -50.22 -4.65
CA HIS A 50 58.77 -49.90 -4.34
C HIS A 50 58.61 -49.41 -2.89
N GLY A 51 58.26 -48.14 -2.73
CA GLY A 51 57.70 -47.60 -1.51
C GLY A 51 56.25 -48.08 -1.36
N ALA A 52 56.02 -48.82 -0.27
CA ALA A 52 54.69 -49.20 0.18
C ALA A 52 53.75 -47.98 0.23
N PRO A 53 52.44 -48.15 0.01
CA PRO A 53 51.48 -47.05 0.20
C PRO A 53 51.62 -46.60 1.65
N GLN A 54 51.82 -45.26 1.81
CA GLN A 54 51.74 -44.61 3.11
C GLN A 54 50.37 -44.86 3.67
N ASP A 55 50.25 -45.68 4.73
CA ASP A 55 49.04 -45.82 5.54
C ASP A 55 48.73 -44.44 6.05
N GLU A 56 47.67 -43.81 5.47
CA GLU A 56 47.07 -42.61 6.03
C GLU A 56 46.65 -42.91 7.48
N PRO A 57 46.83 -42.01 8.44
CA PRO A 57 46.51 -42.27 9.83
C PRO A 57 45.03 -42.58 9.96
N ARG A 58 44.67 -43.83 10.21
CA ARG A 58 43.30 -44.27 10.50
C ARG A 58 42.96 -43.93 11.95
N SER A 59 41.91 -43.16 12.19
CA SER A 59 41.32 -42.92 13.50
C SER A 59 40.12 -43.83 13.71
N GLN A 60 39.90 -44.24 14.96
CA GLN A 60 38.74 -45.00 15.38
C GLN A 60 38.02 -44.22 16.47
N VAL A 61 36.72 -43.94 16.29
CA VAL A 61 35.88 -43.23 17.24
C VAL A 61 34.70 -44.12 17.62
N LYS A 62 34.37 -44.13 18.92
CA LYS A 62 33.20 -44.83 19.46
C LYS A 62 32.13 -43.80 19.82
N ILE A 63 30.93 -44.01 19.30
CA ILE A 63 29.72 -43.19 19.55
C ILE A 63 28.75 -44.06 20.34
N VAL A 64 28.35 -43.61 21.53
CA VAL A 64 27.40 -44.35 22.37
C VAL A 64 26.03 -43.70 22.23
N VAL A 65 25.07 -44.43 21.70
CA VAL A 65 23.69 -43.95 21.54
C VAL A 65 22.96 -44.01 22.90
N PRO A 66 22.37 -42.91 23.38
CA PRO A 66 21.64 -42.92 24.66
C PRO A 66 20.51 -43.95 24.66
N ALA A 67 20.29 -44.59 25.80
CA ALA A 67 19.32 -45.70 25.96
C ALA A 67 17.85 -45.28 25.78
N ASP A 68 17.55 -43.99 25.75
CA ASP A 68 16.23 -43.40 25.49
C ASP A 68 15.87 -43.36 23.99
N HIS A 69 16.82 -43.71 23.10
CA HIS A 69 16.61 -43.79 21.66
C HIS A 69 16.76 -45.21 21.12
N SER A 70 15.82 -45.60 20.26
CA SER A 70 15.88 -46.89 19.57
C SER A 70 16.91 -46.86 18.43
N MET A 71 17.79 -47.85 18.38
CA MET A 71 18.74 -48.04 17.26
C MET A 71 17.98 -48.18 15.91
N VAL A 72 16.79 -48.76 15.92
CA VAL A 72 15.94 -48.85 14.73
C VAL A 72 15.46 -47.45 14.25
N SER A 73 15.19 -46.55 15.19
CA SER A 73 14.83 -45.19 14.84
C SER A 73 16.00 -44.38 14.30
N LEU A 74 17.25 -44.72 14.69
CA LEU A 74 18.46 -44.01 14.25
C LEU A 74 19.01 -44.59 12.93
N LEU A 75 18.97 -45.89 12.74
CA LEU A 75 19.56 -46.58 11.60
C LEU A 75 18.56 -47.02 10.53
N GLY A 76 17.28 -46.85 10.82
CA GLY A 76 16.20 -47.26 9.94
C GLY A 76 15.83 -48.74 10.08
N SER A 77 14.70 -49.11 9.50
CA SER A 77 14.26 -50.50 9.46
C SER A 77 15.08 -51.28 8.41
N GLY A 78 15.80 -52.34 8.86
CA GLY A 78 16.70 -53.07 7.96
C GLY A 78 17.97 -52.31 7.59
N ASP A 79 18.42 -51.40 8.46
CA ASP A 79 19.67 -50.64 8.31
C ASP A 79 19.71 -49.69 7.08
N GLU A 80 18.52 -49.31 6.56
CA GLU A 80 18.44 -48.47 5.35
C GLU A 80 19.15 -47.11 5.50
N LEU A 81 19.10 -46.50 6.70
CA LEU A 81 19.75 -45.22 6.97
C LEU A 81 21.26 -45.42 7.17
N LEU A 82 21.69 -46.57 7.75
CA LEU A 82 23.10 -46.94 7.87
C LEU A 82 23.74 -47.05 6.48
N HIS A 83 23.09 -47.73 5.54
CA HIS A 83 23.57 -47.82 4.16
C HIS A 83 23.68 -46.46 3.46
N VAL A 84 22.81 -45.49 3.80
CA VAL A 84 22.95 -44.10 3.31
C VAL A 84 24.20 -43.46 3.90
N ILE A 85 24.45 -43.65 5.20
CA ILE A 85 25.63 -43.12 5.89
C ILE A 85 26.91 -43.67 5.30
N GLU A 86 27.00 -45.00 5.13
CA GLU A 86 28.16 -45.70 4.54
C GLU A 86 28.43 -45.23 3.10
N ARG A 87 27.39 -44.88 2.36
CA ARG A 87 27.55 -44.36 0.98
C ARG A 87 28.06 -42.93 0.96
N GLU A 88 27.67 -42.11 1.94
CA GLU A 88 28.03 -40.70 2.00
C GLU A 88 29.39 -40.43 2.62
N PHE A 89 29.94 -41.36 3.45
CA PHE A 89 31.21 -41.18 4.14
C PHE A 89 32.17 -42.28 3.75
N ASP A 90 33.44 -41.93 3.57
CA ASP A 90 34.53 -42.88 3.30
C ASP A 90 35.12 -43.38 4.65
N ALA A 91 34.28 -44.10 5.42
CA ALA A 91 34.63 -44.66 6.71
C ALA A 91 33.86 -45.97 6.95
N ASP A 92 34.53 -46.94 7.57
CA ASP A 92 33.91 -48.22 7.97
C ASP A 92 33.07 -47.99 9.24
N VAL A 93 31.78 -48.34 9.21
CA VAL A 93 30.86 -48.18 10.34
C VAL A 93 30.42 -49.54 10.86
N HIS A 94 30.71 -49.84 12.11
CA HIS A 94 30.31 -51.09 12.78
C HIS A 94 29.38 -50.81 13.95
N VAL A 95 28.25 -51.49 13.98
CA VAL A 95 27.21 -51.31 15.01
C VAL A 95 27.15 -52.56 15.90
N ARG A 96 27.25 -52.35 17.21
CA ARG A 96 27.11 -53.44 18.18
C ARG A 96 26.33 -53.00 19.41
N GLY A 97 25.06 -53.45 19.51
CA GLY A 97 24.17 -53.01 20.57
C GLY A 97 23.81 -51.53 20.43
N ASN A 98 24.19 -50.72 21.42
CA ASN A 98 24.01 -49.23 21.36
C ASN A 98 25.33 -48.49 21.09
N GLU A 99 26.38 -49.19 20.68
CA GLU A 99 27.67 -48.62 20.29
C GLU A 99 27.85 -48.64 18.77
N ILE A 100 28.22 -47.48 18.21
CA ILE A 100 28.59 -47.31 16.81
C ILE A 100 30.11 -47.04 16.78
N THR A 101 30.86 -47.82 16.06
CA THR A 101 32.30 -47.66 15.90
C THR A 101 32.58 -47.22 14.46
N ALA A 102 33.14 -46.04 14.29
CA ALA A 102 33.55 -45.50 12.99
C ALA A 102 35.08 -45.55 12.87
N SER A 103 35.60 -46.09 11.75
CA SER A 103 37.04 -46.19 11.49
C SER A 103 37.36 -45.71 10.07
N GLY A 104 38.35 -44.80 9.96
CA GLY A 104 38.71 -44.19 8.67
C GLY A 104 39.60 -42.97 8.83
N ASN A 105 39.60 -42.11 7.83
CA ASN A 105 40.31 -40.85 7.89
C ASN A 105 39.84 -39.98 9.08
N PRO A 106 40.74 -39.34 9.85
CA PRO A 106 40.37 -38.49 11.01
C PRO A 106 39.35 -37.40 10.72
N ALA A 107 39.37 -36.80 9.52
CA ALA A 107 38.41 -35.77 9.13
C ALA A 107 37.02 -36.38 8.89
N GLU A 108 36.92 -37.54 8.25
CA GLU A 108 35.66 -38.22 7.97
C GLU A 108 35.05 -38.82 9.25
N THR A 109 35.89 -39.41 10.15
CA THR A 109 35.40 -39.92 11.44
C THR A 109 34.91 -38.82 12.37
N ALA A 110 35.53 -37.65 12.35
CA ALA A 110 35.02 -36.46 13.08
C ALA A 110 33.67 -35.99 12.55
N LEU A 111 33.53 -35.85 11.23
CA LEU A 111 32.23 -35.46 10.59
C LEU A 111 31.17 -36.53 10.84
N LEU A 112 31.51 -37.79 10.86
CA LEU A 112 30.59 -38.89 11.15
C LEU A 112 30.10 -38.85 12.61
N THR A 113 30.97 -38.45 13.54
CA THR A 113 30.59 -38.25 14.94
C THR A 113 29.59 -37.08 15.06
N GLU A 114 29.90 -35.95 14.43
CA GLU A 114 28.99 -34.81 14.38
C GLU A 114 27.63 -35.15 13.72
N LEU A 115 27.67 -36.04 12.67
CA LEU A 115 26.43 -36.50 12.04
C LEU A 115 25.55 -37.27 13.03
N PHE A 116 26.10 -38.26 13.74
CA PHE A 116 25.32 -39.05 14.69
C PHE A 116 24.82 -38.21 15.86
N ASP A 117 25.60 -37.25 16.35
CA ASP A 117 25.16 -36.33 17.40
C ASP A 117 23.95 -35.49 16.92
N GLU A 118 23.97 -34.97 15.67
CA GLU A 118 22.87 -34.21 15.09
C GLU A 118 21.65 -35.11 14.79
N LEU A 119 21.84 -36.36 14.33
CA LEU A 119 20.72 -37.29 14.10
C LEU A 119 20.03 -37.69 15.43
N ILE A 120 20.80 -37.87 16.51
CA ILE A 120 20.26 -38.12 17.85
C ILE A 120 19.48 -36.88 18.33
N GLU A 121 20.00 -35.70 18.09
CA GLU A 121 19.30 -34.47 18.46
C GLU A 121 18.00 -34.24 17.66
N LEU A 122 17.99 -34.64 16.38
CA LEU A 122 16.78 -34.65 15.56
C LEU A 122 15.71 -35.58 16.15
N LEU A 123 16.09 -36.79 16.57
CA LEU A 123 15.19 -37.73 17.24
C LEU A 123 14.67 -37.17 18.56
N ARG A 124 15.52 -36.51 19.38
CA ARG A 124 15.10 -35.83 20.62
C ARG A 124 14.08 -34.77 20.40
N LYS A 125 14.20 -34.04 19.28
CA LYS A 125 13.22 -33.00 18.88
C LYS A 125 11.98 -33.59 18.19
N GLY A 126 11.83 -34.92 18.15
CA GLY A 126 10.66 -35.61 17.61
C GLY A 126 10.60 -35.61 16.06
N ALA A 127 11.73 -35.52 15.39
CA ALA A 127 11.78 -35.62 13.94
C ALA A 127 11.95 -37.10 13.53
N ASP A 128 11.19 -37.55 12.54
CA ASP A 128 11.40 -38.84 11.90
C ASP A 128 12.62 -38.75 10.98
N LEU A 129 13.59 -39.67 11.16
CA LEU A 129 14.74 -39.77 10.27
C LEU A 129 14.33 -40.49 8.98
N THR A 130 14.66 -39.84 7.86
CA THR A 130 14.50 -40.41 6.52
C THR A 130 15.83 -40.39 5.78
N PRO A 131 16.02 -41.21 4.73
CA PRO A 131 17.23 -41.15 3.89
C PRO A 131 17.58 -39.72 3.45
N ASP A 132 16.59 -38.95 3.01
CA ASP A 132 16.73 -37.53 2.62
C ASP A 132 17.21 -36.64 3.80
N ALA A 133 16.74 -36.88 5.04
CA ALA A 133 17.21 -36.17 6.21
C ALA A 133 18.67 -36.44 6.55
N VAL A 134 19.09 -37.68 6.44
CA VAL A 134 20.50 -38.11 6.67
C VAL A 134 21.42 -37.47 5.64
N GLU A 135 21.11 -37.61 4.33
CA GLU A 135 21.89 -37.01 3.24
C GLU A 135 22.04 -35.49 3.42
N ARG A 136 20.95 -34.78 3.79
CA ARG A 136 20.99 -33.35 4.03
C ARG A 136 21.78 -32.94 5.26
N THR A 137 21.69 -33.70 6.34
CA THR A 137 22.48 -33.47 7.55
C THR A 137 23.97 -33.59 7.23
N ALA A 138 24.37 -34.65 6.52
CA ALA A 138 25.73 -34.85 6.05
C ALA A 138 26.22 -33.71 5.14
N ALA A 139 25.40 -33.31 4.18
CA ALA A 139 25.72 -32.20 3.27
C ALA A 139 25.90 -30.86 4.02
N MET A 140 25.06 -30.55 5.03
CA MET A 140 25.19 -29.34 5.83
C MET A 140 26.46 -29.31 6.67
N LEU A 141 26.85 -30.44 7.29
CA LEU A 141 28.07 -30.54 8.07
C LEU A 141 29.34 -30.35 7.21
N ARG A 142 29.31 -30.81 5.94
CA ARG A 142 30.40 -30.58 4.99
C ARG A 142 30.49 -29.16 4.47
N ALA A 143 29.34 -28.46 4.34
CA ALA A 143 29.27 -27.12 3.72
C ALA A 143 29.72 -26.01 4.67
N GLU A 144 29.34 -26.02 5.94
CA GLU A 144 29.66 -24.95 6.91
C GLU A 144 29.87 -25.50 8.32
N ARG A 145 31.05 -25.29 8.88
CA ARG A 145 31.35 -25.58 10.30
C ARG A 145 30.66 -24.51 11.19
N GLY A 146 29.84 -24.98 12.14
CA GLY A 146 29.24 -24.14 13.17
C GLY A 146 27.73 -23.91 13.07
N VAL A 147 27.06 -24.48 12.07
CA VAL A 147 25.60 -24.53 12.00
C VAL A 147 25.11 -25.91 12.39
N ARG A 148 24.20 -25.98 13.36
CA ARG A 148 23.62 -27.26 13.79
C ARG A 148 22.46 -27.65 12.87
N PRO A 149 22.60 -28.75 12.10
CA PRO A 149 21.51 -29.25 11.23
C PRO A 149 20.19 -29.46 11.93
N ALA A 150 20.21 -29.90 13.20
CA ALA A 150 18.99 -30.05 14.00
C ALA A 150 18.24 -28.74 14.20
N ASP A 151 18.93 -27.60 14.28
CA ASP A 151 18.27 -26.29 14.41
C ASP A 151 17.68 -25.78 13.08
N VAL A 152 18.14 -26.33 11.96
CA VAL A 152 17.58 -26.03 10.64
C VAL A 152 16.36 -26.89 10.33
N LEU A 153 16.50 -28.22 10.52
CA LEU A 153 15.51 -29.22 10.10
C LEU A 153 14.30 -29.33 11.03
N THR A 154 14.40 -28.85 12.28
CA THR A 154 13.29 -28.92 13.25
C THR A 154 12.41 -27.67 13.27
N VAL A 155 12.84 -26.52 12.70
CA VAL A 155 12.06 -25.29 12.70
C VAL A 155 10.85 -25.42 11.77
N GLY A 156 9.67 -25.50 12.34
CA GLY A 156 8.41 -25.46 11.58
C GLY A 156 8.06 -24.05 11.11
N ILE A 157 7.85 -23.87 9.81
CA ILE A 157 7.32 -22.61 9.26
C ILE A 157 5.81 -22.56 9.41
N LEU A 158 5.14 -23.61 8.97
CA LEU A 158 3.69 -23.75 8.97
C LEU A 158 3.30 -25.18 9.26
N SER A 159 2.35 -25.39 10.17
CA SER A 159 1.73 -26.70 10.38
C SER A 159 0.32 -26.68 9.79
N ALA A 160 0.09 -27.50 8.80
CA ALA A 160 -1.18 -27.59 8.08
C ALA A 160 -1.51 -29.06 7.78
N ARG A 161 -2.74 -29.46 8.03
CA ARG A 161 -3.28 -30.80 7.67
C ARG A 161 -2.41 -31.97 8.20
N GLY A 162 -1.87 -31.86 9.42
CA GLY A 162 -1.03 -32.90 10.02
C GLY A 162 0.41 -32.95 9.47
N ARG A 163 0.78 -32.06 8.54
CA ARG A 163 2.13 -31.92 8.01
C ARG A 163 2.72 -30.59 8.44
N THR A 164 4.00 -30.60 8.80
CA THR A 164 4.74 -29.37 9.11
C THR A 164 5.69 -29.05 7.98
N ILE A 165 5.52 -27.87 7.37
CA ILE A 165 6.45 -27.34 6.37
C ILE A 165 7.67 -26.81 7.08
N ARG A 166 8.85 -27.31 6.68
CA ARG A 166 10.16 -26.97 7.29
C ARG A 166 11.18 -26.66 6.20
N PRO A 167 12.19 -25.80 6.48
CA PRO A 167 13.35 -25.67 5.61
C PRO A 167 14.08 -27.01 5.55
N LYS A 168 14.55 -27.37 4.38
CA LYS A 168 15.31 -28.63 4.17
C LYS A 168 16.81 -28.41 3.97
N THR A 169 17.22 -27.14 3.81
CA THR A 169 18.62 -26.73 3.67
C THR A 169 18.88 -25.46 4.47
N LEU A 170 20.14 -25.17 4.71
CA LEU A 170 20.57 -23.98 5.43
C LEU A 170 20.15 -22.69 4.69
N ASN A 171 20.32 -22.64 3.36
CA ASN A 171 19.93 -21.49 2.58
C ASN A 171 18.41 -21.27 2.59
N GLN A 172 17.63 -22.36 2.59
CA GLN A 172 16.17 -22.27 2.77
C GLN A 172 15.80 -21.72 4.14
N LYS A 173 16.54 -22.09 5.21
CA LYS A 173 16.31 -21.51 6.54
C LYS A 173 16.68 -20.02 6.57
N ARG A 174 17.84 -19.64 6.05
CA ARG A 174 18.26 -18.23 5.93
C ARG A 174 17.23 -17.40 5.16
N TYR A 175 16.70 -17.95 4.08
CA TYR A 175 15.63 -17.33 3.31
C TYR A 175 14.34 -17.17 4.13
N ALA A 176 13.92 -18.22 4.83
CA ALA A 176 12.74 -18.14 5.69
C ALA A 176 12.90 -17.13 6.84
N ASP A 177 14.11 -17.05 7.43
CA ASP A 177 14.44 -16.07 8.47
C ASP A 177 14.53 -14.64 7.91
N ALA A 178 14.99 -14.48 6.66
CA ALA A 178 15.03 -13.18 5.98
C ALA A 178 13.62 -12.64 5.74
N ILE A 179 12.66 -13.49 5.36
CA ILE A 179 11.25 -13.08 5.22
C ILE A 179 10.69 -12.56 6.55
N ASP A 180 11.06 -13.16 7.68
CA ASP A 180 10.57 -12.66 8.99
C ASP A 180 11.18 -11.30 9.39
N LYS A 181 12.32 -10.91 8.82
CA LYS A 181 13.10 -9.74 9.24
C LYS A 181 13.01 -8.54 8.31
N HIS A 182 12.72 -8.76 7.04
CA HIS A 182 12.78 -7.72 6.00
C HIS A 182 11.44 -7.53 5.30
N THR A 183 11.17 -6.31 4.90
CA THR A 183 9.95 -5.95 4.17
C THR A 183 9.96 -6.46 2.72
N ILE A 184 11.13 -6.44 2.07
CA ILE A 184 11.29 -6.94 0.70
C ILE A 184 12.39 -8.01 0.67
N VAL A 185 12.06 -9.21 0.20
CA VAL A 185 13.00 -10.31 0.06
C VAL A 185 13.00 -10.83 -1.38
N PHE A 186 14.17 -10.84 -1.98
CA PHE A 186 14.40 -11.46 -3.29
C PHE A 186 14.98 -12.86 -3.09
N ALA A 187 14.31 -13.89 -3.57
CA ALA A 187 14.78 -15.27 -3.58
C ALA A 187 15.19 -15.67 -5.00
N ILE A 188 16.48 -15.82 -5.20
CA ILE A 188 17.06 -16.06 -6.52
C ILE A 188 17.78 -17.42 -6.51
N GLY A 189 17.49 -18.25 -7.50
CA GLY A 189 18.12 -19.56 -7.65
C GLY A 189 17.37 -20.49 -8.59
N PRO A 190 17.90 -21.72 -8.85
CA PRO A 190 17.32 -22.67 -9.80
C PRO A 190 15.90 -23.11 -9.46
N ALA A 191 15.18 -23.62 -10.43
CA ALA A 191 13.86 -24.22 -10.24
C ALA A 191 13.95 -25.43 -9.26
N GLY A 192 12.92 -25.60 -8.41
CA GLY A 192 12.86 -26.70 -7.45
C GLY A 192 13.58 -26.47 -6.12
N THR A 193 14.17 -25.30 -5.88
CA THR A 193 14.80 -24.92 -4.59
C THR A 193 13.78 -24.45 -3.53
N GLY A 194 12.47 -24.52 -3.80
CA GLY A 194 11.42 -24.21 -2.84
C GLY A 194 11.14 -22.73 -2.61
N LYS A 195 11.67 -21.81 -3.44
CA LYS A 195 11.50 -20.36 -3.29
C LYS A 195 10.04 -19.93 -3.08
N THR A 196 9.21 -20.22 -4.05
CA THR A 196 7.77 -19.84 -4.06
C THR A 196 7.00 -20.59 -3.00
N TYR A 197 7.29 -21.88 -2.79
CA TYR A 197 6.64 -22.74 -1.81
C TYR A 197 6.86 -22.24 -0.36
N LEU A 198 8.10 -21.90 0.00
CA LEU A 198 8.43 -21.37 1.33
C LEU A 198 7.87 -19.95 1.54
N ALA A 199 7.87 -19.10 0.49
CA ALA A 199 7.23 -17.79 0.53
C ALA A 199 5.73 -17.92 0.81
N MET A 200 5.06 -18.87 0.15
CA MET A 200 3.62 -19.12 0.38
C MET A 200 3.35 -19.65 1.79
N ALA A 201 4.19 -20.54 2.31
CA ALA A 201 4.06 -21.02 3.70
C ALA A 201 4.19 -19.86 4.70
N LYS A 202 5.10 -18.91 4.46
CA LYS A 202 5.24 -17.69 5.28
C LYS A 202 4.04 -16.78 5.13
N ALA A 203 3.51 -16.58 3.93
CA ALA A 203 2.33 -15.78 3.67
C ALA A 203 1.08 -16.33 4.39
N VAL A 204 0.86 -17.66 4.31
CA VAL A 204 -0.25 -18.32 5.02
C VAL A 204 -0.10 -18.20 6.52
N LYS A 205 1.13 -18.36 7.06
CA LYS A 205 1.41 -18.15 8.48
C LYS A 205 1.11 -16.72 8.92
N ALA A 206 1.56 -15.72 8.16
CA ALA A 206 1.31 -14.30 8.44
C ALA A 206 -0.19 -13.97 8.42
N LEU A 207 -0.96 -14.55 7.46
CA LEU A 207 -2.41 -14.40 7.39
C LEU A 207 -3.11 -15.05 8.60
N GLN A 208 -2.71 -16.27 8.98
CA GLN A 208 -3.26 -16.96 10.16
C GLN A 208 -2.95 -16.21 11.45
N ALA A 209 -1.74 -15.65 11.57
CA ALA A 209 -1.31 -14.82 12.70
C ALA A 209 -1.92 -13.40 12.68
N LYS A 210 -2.70 -13.05 11.63
CA LYS A 210 -3.30 -11.71 11.42
C LYS A 210 -2.26 -10.58 11.34
N GLN A 211 -1.05 -10.88 10.93
CA GLN A 211 -0.01 -9.89 10.64
C GLN A 211 -0.32 -9.16 9.33
N VAL A 212 -0.96 -9.85 8.39
CA VAL A 212 -1.48 -9.29 7.14
C VAL A 212 -2.97 -9.61 6.98
N ASN A 213 -3.66 -8.79 6.21
CA ASN A 213 -5.10 -8.95 5.95
C ASN A 213 -5.38 -9.70 4.65
N ARG A 214 -4.40 -9.79 3.74
CA ARG A 214 -4.55 -10.52 2.47
C ARG A 214 -3.23 -11.04 1.94
N ILE A 215 -3.32 -12.08 1.10
CA ILE A 215 -2.22 -12.63 0.32
C ILE A 215 -2.47 -12.29 -1.14
N ILE A 216 -1.46 -11.77 -1.81
CA ILE A 216 -1.51 -11.45 -3.25
C ILE A 216 -0.42 -12.23 -3.95
N LEU A 217 -0.85 -13.11 -4.84
CA LEU A 217 0.04 -13.94 -5.66
C LEU A 217 0.01 -13.41 -7.09
N THR A 218 1.16 -13.03 -7.59
CA THR A 218 1.25 -12.47 -8.94
C THR A 218 2.41 -13.08 -9.72
N ARG A 219 2.22 -13.19 -11.03
CA ARG A 219 3.21 -13.72 -11.97
C ARG A 219 3.20 -12.88 -13.25
N PRO A 220 4.35 -12.57 -13.87
CA PRO A 220 4.37 -11.98 -15.19
C PRO A 220 3.67 -12.90 -16.19
N ALA A 221 2.74 -12.35 -16.95
CA ALA A 221 2.22 -13.05 -18.11
C ALA A 221 3.23 -12.85 -19.25
N VAL A 222 4.03 -13.85 -19.56
CA VAL A 222 4.98 -13.81 -20.66
C VAL A 222 4.38 -14.56 -21.84
N GLU A 223 4.32 -13.91 -22.98
CA GLU A 223 4.10 -14.59 -24.24
C GLU A 223 5.41 -15.30 -24.65
N ALA A 224 5.69 -16.45 -24.05
CA ALA A 224 6.80 -17.30 -24.48
C ALA A 224 6.48 -17.92 -25.84
N GLY A 225 6.76 -17.19 -26.93
CA GLY A 225 6.65 -17.72 -28.28
C GLY A 225 5.24 -18.01 -28.84
N GLU A 226 4.24 -18.19 -27.98
CA GLU A 226 2.84 -18.38 -28.34
C GLU A 226 2.06 -17.09 -28.09
N ARG A 227 1.56 -16.48 -29.15
CA ARG A 227 0.67 -15.32 -29.05
C ARG A 227 -0.60 -15.74 -28.31
N LEU A 228 -0.81 -15.24 -27.10
CA LEU A 228 -2.04 -15.45 -26.29
C LEU A 228 -3.34 -15.19 -27.07
N GLY A 229 -3.26 -14.55 -28.22
CA GLY A 229 -4.36 -14.35 -29.17
C GLY A 229 -4.92 -15.62 -29.80
N PHE A 230 -4.22 -16.75 -29.79
CA PHE A 230 -4.65 -17.98 -30.46
C PHE A 230 -5.46 -18.96 -29.59
N LEU A 231 -5.48 -18.79 -28.28
CA LEU A 231 -6.29 -19.64 -27.39
C LEU A 231 -7.73 -19.12 -27.33
N PRO A 232 -8.76 -19.95 -27.53
CA PRO A 232 -10.15 -19.56 -27.33
C PRO A 232 -10.44 -19.33 -25.84
N GLY A 233 -11.28 -18.33 -25.52
CA GLY A 233 -11.70 -18.05 -24.15
C GLY A 233 -11.33 -16.65 -23.68
N THR A 234 -11.82 -16.30 -22.48
CA THR A 234 -11.52 -15.04 -21.79
C THR A 234 -10.03 -14.98 -21.43
N LEU A 235 -9.49 -13.80 -21.23
CA LEU A 235 -8.08 -13.61 -20.85
C LEU A 235 -7.75 -14.36 -19.53
N TYR A 236 -8.72 -14.49 -18.62
CA TYR A 236 -8.59 -15.26 -17.39
C TYR A 236 -8.38 -16.77 -17.67
N GLU A 237 -9.17 -17.36 -18.56
CA GLU A 237 -9.04 -18.77 -18.94
C GLU A 237 -7.70 -19.07 -19.62
N LYS A 238 -7.13 -18.10 -20.32
CA LYS A 238 -5.84 -18.22 -20.98
C LYS A 238 -4.65 -18.17 -20.01
N ILE A 239 -4.81 -17.52 -18.88
CA ILE A 239 -3.75 -17.31 -17.86
C ILE A 239 -3.81 -18.36 -16.75
N ASP A 240 -4.97 -18.99 -16.53
CA ASP A 240 -5.19 -20.00 -15.49
C ASP A 240 -4.12 -21.11 -15.45
N PRO A 241 -3.67 -21.69 -16.59
CA PRO A 241 -2.61 -22.70 -16.57
C PRO A 241 -1.29 -22.25 -15.93
N TYR A 242 -0.94 -20.97 -16.08
CA TYR A 242 0.29 -20.41 -15.51
C TYR A 242 0.18 -20.15 -14.01
N LEU A 243 -1.03 -20.08 -13.48
CA LEU A 243 -1.31 -19.84 -12.07
C LEU A 243 -1.52 -21.14 -11.27
N ARG A 244 -1.69 -22.29 -11.95
CA ARG A 244 -1.89 -23.62 -11.32
C ARG A 244 -0.87 -23.96 -10.24
N PRO A 245 0.46 -23.76 -10.44
CA PRO A 245 1.44 -24.07 -9.39
C PRO A 245 1.22 -23.29 -8.08
N LEU A 246 0.64 -22.08 -8.17
CA LEU A 246 0.30 -21.28 -7.01
C LEU A 246 -0.95 -21.83 -6.29
N TYR A 247 -1.94 -22.30 -7.06
CA TYR A 247 -3.12 -22.97 -6.51
C TYR A 247 -2.74 -24.29 -5.81
N ASP A 248 -1.89 -25.11 -6.45
CA ASP A 248 -1.43 -26.37 -5.89
C ASP A 248 -0.73 -26.18 -4.54
N ALA A 249 0.16 -25.18 -4.46
CA ALA A 249 0.82 -24.84 -3.21
C ALA A 249 -0.15 -24.35 -2.12
N LEU A 250 -1.19 -23.57 -2.48
CA LEU A 250 -2.24 -23.18 -1.53
C LEU A 250 -3.05 -24.39 -1.03
N HIS A 251 -3.35 -25.36 -1.91
CA HIS A 251 -4.06 -26.58 -1.55
C HIS A 251 -3.28 -27.45 -0.56
N ASP A 252 -1.96 -27.42 -0.61
CA ASP A 252 -1.12 -28.11 0.38
C ASP A 252 -1.15 -27.44 1.77
N MET A 253 -1.39 -26.12 1.82
CA MET A 253 -1.22 -25.28 3.01
C MET A 253 -2.53 -24.88 3.69
N LEU A 254 -3.63 -24.89 2.97
CA LEU A 254 -4.95 -24.50 3.44
C LEU A 254 -5.97 -25.62 3.20
N ASP A 255 -7.06 -25.58 3.95
CA ASP A 255 -8.20 -26.45 3.67
C ASP A 255 -8.82 -26.09 2.30
N PRO A 256 -8.95 -27.07 1.37
CA PRO A 256 -9.49 -26.85 0.03
C PRO A 256 -10.84 -26.14 0.01
N ASP A 257 -11.73 -26.45 0.96
CA ASP A 257 -13.05 -25.83 1.06
C ASP A 257 -13.00 -24.36 1.51
N SER A 258 -11.90 -23.95 2.13
CA SER A 258 -11.67 -22.58 2.58
C SER A 258 -11.14 -21.67 1.47
N ILE A 259 -10.39 -22.21 0.49
CA ILE A 259 -9.72 -21.43 -0.55
C ILE A 259 -10.71 -20.63 -1.41
N PRO A 260 -11.80 -21.22 -1.95
CA PRO A 260 -12.79 -20.46 -2.72
C PRO A 260 -13.46 -19.35 -1.91
N ARG A 261 -13.67 -19.55 -0.61
CA ARG A 261 -14.24 -18.55 0.29
C ARG A 261 -13.28 -17.39 0.55
N LEU A 262 -11.97 -17.70 0.74
CA LEU A 262 -10.92 -16.69 0.94
C LEU A 262 -10.70 -15.89 -0.35
N MET A 263 -10.76 -16.53 -1.51
CA MET A 263 -10.69 -15.86 -2.81
C MET A 263 -11.92 -14.98 -3.06
N ALA A 264 -13.12 -15.49 -2.85
CA ALA A 264 -14.36 -14.70 -2.97
C ALA A 264 -14.44 -13.54 -1.97
N ALA A 265 -13.76 -13.65 -0.82
CA ALA A 265 -13.64 -12.57 0.17
C ALA A 265 -12.51 -11.58 -0.14
N GLY A 266 -11.73 -11.78 -1.22
CA GLY A 266 -10.55 -10.97 -1.54
C GLY A 266 -9.40 -11.08 -0.52
N THR A 267 -9.44 -12.11 0.35
CA THR A 267 -8.37 -12.39 1.31
C THR A 267 -7.17 -13.04 0.62
N ILE A 268 -7.43 -13.85 -0.40
CA ILE A 268 -6.40 -14.37 -1.31
C ILE A 268 -6.74 -13.89 -2.71
N GLU A 269 -5.81 -13.18 -3.32
CA GLU A 269 -5.90 -12.69 -4.70
C GLU A 269 -4.80 -13.34 -5.53
N ILE A 270 -5.18 -13.96 -6.66
CA ILE A 270 -4.24 -14.49 -7.63
C ILE A 270 -4.48 -13.77 -8.94
N ALA A 271 -3.51 -12.98 -9.37
CA ALA A 271 -3.65 -12.15 -10.56
C ALA A 271 -2.33 -12.02 -11.33
N PRO A 272 -2.38 -11.94 -12.66
CA PRO A 272 -1.20 -11.57 -13.46
C PRO A 272 -0.67 -10.21 -13.05
N LEU A 273 0.64 -10.01 -13.16
CA LEU A 273 1.30 -8.75 -12.82
C LEU A 273 0.67 -7.54 -13.56
N ALA A 274 0.19 -7.73 -14.77
CA ALA A 274 -0.49 -6.70 -15.55
C ALA A 274 -1.79 -6.21 -14.88
N TYR A 275 -2.50 -7.07 -14.13
CA TYR A 275 -3.73 -6.72 -13.43
C TYR A 275 -3.51 -6.03 -12.08
N MET A 276 -2.29 -6.07 -11.56
CA MET A 276 -1.90 -5.23 -10.43
C MET A 276 -2.02 -3.72 -10.78
N ARG A 277 -2.27 -3.39 -12.04
CA ARG A 277 -2.49 -2.04 -12.58
C ARG A 277 -3.95 -1.55 -12.51
N GLY A 278 -4.94 -2.38 -12.09
CA GLY A 278 -6.37 -2.17 -12.30
C GLY A 278 -7.07 -1.00 -11.56
N ARG A 279 -6.38 -0.17 -10.79
CA ARG A 279 -6.95 0.80 -9.85
C ARG A 279 -7.04 2.20 -10.43
N ALA A 280 -7.80 2.37 -11.50
CA ALA A 280 -7.78 3.56 -12.32
C ALA A 280 -9.11 4.34 -12.29
N ALA A 281 -9.02 5.63 -12.59
CA ALA A 281 -10.14 6.49 -12.89
C ALA A 281 -9.94 7.10 -14.28
N PRO A 282 -11.00 7.51 -15.00
CA PRO A 282 -10.88 8.25 -16.26
C PRO A 282 -9.94 9.44 -16.14
N VAL A 283 -9.20 9.75 -17.21
CA VAL A 283 -8.19 10.82 -17.22
C VAL A 283 -8.74 12.21 -16.87
N ASP A 284 -10.02 12.42 -17.10
CA ASP A 284 -10.74 13.66 -16.81
C ASP A 284 -11.38 13.70 -15.40
N THR A 285 -11.31 12.59 -14.63
CA THR A 285 -11.87 12.55 -13.26
C THR A 285 -11.22 13.61 -12.37
N PRO A 286 -12.05 14.49 -11.73
CA PRO A 286 -11.53 15.53 -10.86
C PRO A 286 -10.89 14.96 -9.60
N VAL A 287 -9.68 15.39 -9.27
CA VAL A 287 -8.96 15.13 -8.02
C VAL A 287 -8.70 16.44 -7.31
N LEU A 288 -8.95 16.48 -6.02
CA LEU A 288 -8.80 17.70 -5.23
C LEU A 288 -7.34 17.98 -4.92
N THR A 289 -6.87 19.15 -5.33
CA THR A 289 -5.54 19.70 -5.04
C THR A 289 -5.66 20.89 -4.07
N PRO A 290 -4.57 21.42 -3.53
CA PRO A 290 -4.60 22.66 -2.73
C PRO A 290 -5.16 23.87 -3.46
N ASP A 291 -5.15 23.87 -4.79
CA ASP A 291 -5.63 24.97 -5.63
C ASP A 291 -7.05 24.73 -6.21
N GLY A 292 -7.67 23.60 -5.88
CA GLY A 292 -8.98 23.18 -6.38
C GLY A 292 -8.93 21.86 -7.14
N PHE A 293 -10.02 21.54 -7.81
CA PHE A 293 -10.10 20.28 -8.58
C PHE A 293 -9.31 20.37 -9.89
N ARG A 294 -8.51 19.33 -10.17
CA ARG A 294 -7.77 19.12 -11.41
C ARG A 294 -8.08 17.74 -11.98
N PRO A 295 -8.10 17.56 -13.32
CA PRO A 295 -8.20 16.24 -13.94
C PRO A 295 -7.05 15.32 -13.48
N ILE A 296 -7.36 14.08 -13.11
CA ILE A 296 -6.34 13.11 -12.64
C ILE A 296 -5.24 12.87 -13.68
N GLY A 297 -5.58 12.89 -14.98
CA GLY A 297 -4.62 12.73 -16.08
C GLY A 297 -3.64 13.89 -16.25
N SER A 298 -3.91 15.06 -15.61
CA SER A 298 -3.01 16.20 -15.62
C SER A 298 -1.99 16.21 -14.48
N LEU A 299 -2.08 15.24 -13.56
CA LEU A 299 -1.21 15.17 -12.39
C LEU A 299 0.13 14.51 -12.76
N ALA A 300 1.19 15.02 -12.14
CA ALA A 300 2.56 14.50 -12.24
C ALA A 300 3.09 14.08 -10.86
N VAL A 301 4.18 13.29 -10.86
CA VAL A 301 4.89 12.95 -9.62
C VAL A 301 5.43 14.23 -8.98
N GLY A 302 5.14 14.42 -7.69
CA GLY A 302 5.48 15.62 -6.93
C GLY A 302 4.32 16.60 -6.79
N ASP A 303 3.26 16.53 -7.62
CA ASP A 303 2.04 17.30 -7.42
C ASP A 303 1.39 16.97 -6.07
N LEU A 304 0.68 17.92 -5.50
CA LEU A 304 -0.02 17.74 -4.24
C LEU A 304 -1.52 17.49 -4.47
N VAL A 305 -2.04 16.46 -3.81
CA VAL A 305 -3.48 16.16 -3.73
C VAL A 305 -3.93 16.13 -2.28
N ILE A 306 -5.22 16.19 -2.01
CA ILE A 306 -5.74 16.19 -0.64
C ILE A 306 -6.00 14.76 -0.15
N GLY A 307 -5.40 14.40 0.99
CA GLY A 307 -5.61 13.12 1.67
C GLY A 307 -6.85 13.08 2.56
N SER A 308 -7.08 11.95 3.22
CA SER A 308 -8.23 11.70 4.11
C SER A 308 -8.22 12.57 5.37
N ASP A 309 -7.05 13.03 5.80
CA ASP A 309 -6.87 13.96 6.93
C ASP A 309 -7.07 15.44 6.53
N GLY A 310 -7.48 15.68 5.30
CA GLY A 310 -7.69 17.00 4.74
C GLY A 310 -6.42 17.78 4.42
N LYS A 311 -5.23 17.16 4.57
CA LYS A 311 -3.95 17.81 4.27
C LYS A 311 -3.45 17.49 2.87
N PRO A 312 -2.61 18.37 2.29
CA PRO A 312 -1.90 18.04 1.06
C PRO A 312 -0.95 16.84 1.27
N THR A 313 -0.96 15.91 0.32
CA THR A 313 -0.07 14.76 0.23
C THR A 313 0.51 14.66 -1.17
N PRO A 314 1.82 14.36 -1.35
CA PRO A 314 2.41 14.30 -2.67
C PRO A 314 1.96 13.05 -3.44
N VAL A 315 1.82 13.21 -4.74
CA VAL A 315 1.72 12.13 -5.72
C VAL A 315 3.11 11.53 -5.91
N ILE A 316 3.26 10.25 -5.63
CA ILE A 316 4.53 9.52 -5.73
C ILE A 316 4.62 8.65 -6.99
N GLY A 317 3.53 8.49 -7.72
CA GLY A 317 3.50 7.76 -8.99
C GLY A 317 2.25 8.07 -9.81
N VAL A 318 2.41 8.06 -11.14
CA VAL A 318 1.32 8.20 -12.13
C VAL A 318 1.47 7.08 -13.15
N TYR A 319 0.40 6.33 -13.39
CA TYR A 319 0.42 5.10 -14.19
C TYR A 319 -0.75 5.07 -15.17
N PRO A 320 -0.53 5.36 -16.46
CA PRO A 320 -1.52 5.16 -17.51
C PRO A 320 -1.97 3.70 -17.57
N GLN A 321 -3.27 3.46 -17.76
CA GLN A 321 -3.88 2.13 -17.72
C GLN A 321 -4.53 1.74 -19.06
N GLY A 322 -4.57 2.63 -20.04
CA GLY A 322 -5.33 2.46 -21.27
C GLY A 322 -6.83 2.45 -21.04
N ASP A 323 -7.58 1.96 -22.00
CA ASP A 323 -9.03 1.89 -21.92
C ASP A 323 -9.50 0.87 -20.90
N LYS A 324 -10.47 1.28 -20.05
CA LYS A 324 -11.08 0.46 -18.99
C LYS A 324 -12.59 0.61 -19.00
N ASP A 325 -13.28 -0.44 -18.56
CA ASP A 325 -14.70 -0.35 -18.19
C ASP A 325 -14.86 0.58 -16.99
N ILE A 326 -15.65 1.62 -17.16
CA ILE A 326 -15.86 2.67 -16.18
C ILE A 326 -17.24 2.51 -15.53
N TYR A 327 -17.28 2.79 -14.25
CA TYR A 327 -18.48 2.76 -13.43
C TYR A 327 -18.62 4.10 -12.72
N ARG A 328 -19.87 4.58 -12.62
CA ARG A 328 -20.24 5.70 -11.76
C ARG A 328 -20.64 5.15 -10.40
N VAL A 329 -19.90 5.52 -9.38
CA VAL A 329 -20.23 5.21 -7.98
C VAL A 329 -20.91 6.42 -7.37
N THR A 330 -22.17 6.25 -6.97
CA THR A 330 -23.00 7.34 -6.40
C THR A 330 -23.29 7.02 -4.93
N ALA A 331 -23.09 8.00 -4.06
CA ALA A 331 -23.45 7.93 -2.66
C ALA A 331 -24.87 8.45 -2.42
N GLN A 332 -25.47 8.08 -1.29
CA GLN A 332 -26.86 8.43 -0.92
C GLN A 332 -27.10 9.94 -0.80
N ASP A 333 -26.04 10.76 -0.64
CA ASP A 333 -26.11 12.23 -0.61
C ASP A 333 -25.91 12.87 -2.00
N GLY A 334 -25.95 12.04 -3.06
CA GLY A 334 -25.77 12.46 -4.44
C GLY A 334 -24.31 12.74 -4.84
N ALA A 335 -23.34 12.54 -3.94
CA ALA A 335 -21.94 12.61 -4.30
C ALA A 335 -21.58 11.46 -5.24
N SER A 336 -20.85 11.72 -6.31
CA SER A 336 -20.48 10.68 -7.27
C SER A 336 -19.07 10.87 -7.81
N THR A 337 -18.47 9.79 -8.31
CA THR A 337 -17.21 9.83 -9.07
C THR A 337 -17.15 8.67 -10.05
N LEU A 338 -16.27 8.78 -11.04
CA LEU A 338 -16.02 7.74 -12.03
C LEU A 338 -14.77 6.95 -11.66
N CYS A 339 -14.83 5.63 -11.85
CA CYS A 339 -13.69 4.75 -11.60
C CYS A 339 -13.80 3.45 -12.42
N SER A 340 -12.68 2.72 -12.56
CA SER A 340 -12.69 1.39 -13.17
C SER A 340 -13.33 0.33 -12.27
N GLY A 341 -13.69 -0.82 -12.85
CA GLY A 341 -14.26 -1.95 -12.10
C GLY A 341 -13.32 -2.50 -11.01
N ASP A 342 -12.01 -2.38 -11.22
CA ASP A 342 -10.98 -2.86 -10.29
C ASP A 342 -10.52 -1.78 -9.30
N HIS A 343 -11.13 -0.59 -9.35
CA HIS A 343 -10.80 0.52 -8.43
C HIS A 343 -11.16 0.18 -6.99
N LEU A 344 -10.28 0.56 -6.05
CA LEU A 344 -10.41 0.21 -4.64
C LEU A 344 -11.15 1.27 -3.83
N TRP A 345 -11.95 0.78 -2.91
CA TRP A 345 -12.72 1.57 -1.96
C TRP A 345 -12.46 1.11 -0.53
N ALA A 346 -12.09 2.03 0.33
CA ALA A 346 -12.08 1.79 1.77
C ALA A 346 -13.52 1.91 2.28
N VAL A 347 -14.10 0.83 2.79
CA VAL A 347 -15.49 0.79 3.23
C VAL A 347 -15.66 0.10 4.58
N ALA A 348 -16.74 0.41 5.29
CA ALA A 348 -17.13 -0.30 6.50
C ALA A 348 -18.57 -0.79 6.42
N THR A 349 -18.84 -1.98 6.94
CA THR A 349 -20.21 -2.41 7.22
C THR A 349 -20.63 -1.97 8.64
N ARG A 350 -21.93 -2.01 8.94
CA ARG A 350 -22.42 -1.72 10.30
C ARG A 350 -21.81 -2.67 11.34
N ASP A 351 -21.62 -3.94 10.98
CA ASP A 351 -21.01 -4.93 11.87
C ASP A 351 -19.53 -4.68 12.11
N ASP A 352 -18.78 -4.26 11.09
CA ASP A 352 -17.38 -3.90 11.26
C ASP A 352 -17.23 -2.75 12.24
N ARG A 353 -18.07 -1.72 12.10
CA ARG A 353 -18.06 -0.60 13.03
C ARG A 353 -18.46 -0.96 14.45
N ARG A 354 -19.52 -1.75 14.61
CA ARG A 354 -19.95 -2.18 15.94
C ARG A 354 -18.87 -2.98 16.67
N ARG A 355 -18.05 -3.70 15.91
CA ARG A 355 -16.94 -4.52 16.42
C ARG A 355 -15.59 -3.78 16.44
N GLY A 356 -15.54 -2.50 16.08
CA GLY A 356 -14.29 -1.72 16.02
C GLY A 356 -13.28 -2.26 15.01
N LYS A 357 -13.74 -2.93 13.92
CA LYS A 357 -12.85 -3.46 12.90
C LYS A 357 -12.31 -2.35 12.00
N PRO A 358 -11.10 -2.52 11.42
CA PRO A 358 -10.58 -1.60 10.41
C PRO A 358 -11.48 -1.57 9.18
N LEU A 359 -11.28 -0.54 8.33
CA LEU A 359 -11.96 -0.44 7.05
C LEU A 359 -11.56 -1.62 6.16
N ARG A 360 -12.53 -2.14 5.43
CA ARG A 360 -12.29 -3.12 4.36
C ARG A 360 -11.91 -2.39 3.09
N VAL A 361 -11.01 -2.97 2.33
CA VAL A 361 -10.70 -2.50 0.98
C VAL A 361 -11.34 -3.46 -0.01
N LEU A 362 -12.29 -2.96 -0.82
CA LEU A 362 -13.03 -3.73 -1.82
C LEU A 362 -12.92 -3.07 -3.18
N THR A 363 -12.92 -3.86 -4.25
CA THR A 363 -13.03 -3.35 -5.61
C THR A 363 -14.45 -2.89 -5.93
N THR A 364 -14.61 -2.05 -6.94
CA THR A 364 -15.92 -1.65 -7.44
C THR A 364 -16.76 -2.88 -7.85
N ARG A 365 -16.14 -3.87 -8.54
CA ARG A 365 -16.80 -5.10 -8.99
C ARG A 365 -17.31 -5.96 -7.84
N GLU A 366 -16.56 -6.10 -6.75
CA GLU A 366 -16.97 -6.88 -5.57
C GLU A 366 -18.21 -6.29 -4.87
N MET A 367 -18.43 -4.99 -5.03
CA MET A 367 -19.58 -4.31 -4.43
C MET A 367 -20.84 -4.36 -5.30
N ILE A 368 -20.71 -4.56 -6.61
CA ILE A 368 -21.85 -4.65 -7.55
C ILE A 368 -22.77 -5.79 -7.14
N GLY A 369 -24.08 -5.54 -7.11
CA GLY A 369 -25.10 -6.52 -6.71
C GLY A 369 -25.22 -6.74 -5.20
N ASN A 370 -24.36 -6.12 -4.37
CA ASN A 370 -24.31 -6.35 -2.93
C ASN A 370 -24.35 -5.04 -2.08
N LEU A 371 -24.96 -3.99 -2.63
CA LEU A 371 -25.00 -2.65 -2.00
C LEU A 371 -25.98 -2.54 -0.83
N ARG A 372 -26.88 -3.51 -0.68
CA ARG A 372 -27.91 -3.51 0.36
C ARG A 372 -27.78 -4.73 1.28
N ALA A 373 -28.07 -4.52 2.55
CA ALA A 373 -28.27 -5.58 3.53
C ALA A 373 -29.69 -5.39 4.10
N ASN A 374 -30.64 -6.23 3.65
CA ASN A 374 -32.09 -6.01 3.85
C ASN A 374 -32.50 -4.64 3.28
N HIS A 375 -33.03 -3.73 4.14
CA HIS A 375 -33.47 -2.39 3.75
C HIS A 375 -32.39 -1.30 3.93
N TYR A 376 -31.16 -1.65 4.33
CA TYR A 376 -30.12 -0.68 4.66
C TYR A 376 -29.00 -0.71 3.65
N HIS A 377 -28.37 0.45 3.41
CA HIS A 377 -27.11 0.54 2.69
C HIS A 377 -26.04 -0.23 3.45
N ARG A 378 -25.25 -1.02 2.71
CA ARG A 378 -24.26 -1.93 3.28
C ARG A 378 -22.92 -1.28 3.53
N TYR A 379 -22.43 -0.52 2.56
CA TYR A 379 -21.08 0.02 2.55
C TYR A 379 -21.04 1.50 2.89
N GLU A 380 -20.46 1.84 4.01
CA GLU A 380 -20.20 3.19 4.44
C GLU A 380 -18.81 3.62 3.98
N LEU A 381 -18.74 4.78 3.30
CA LEU A 381 -17.49 5.44 2.87
C LEU A 381 -16.93 6.29 4.01
N PRO A 382 -15.60 6.35 4.18
CA PRO A 382 -14.98 7.29 5.08
C PRO A 382 -15.21 8.74 4.63
N LEU A 383 -15.27 9.63 5.59
CA LEU A 383 -15.24 11.08 5.39
C LEU A 383 -13.90 11.63 5.85
N HIS A 384 -13.57 12.86 5.45
CA HIS A 384 -12.38 13.52 5.95
C HIS A 384 -12.40 13.58 7.47
N SER A 385 -11.29 13.21 8.10
CA SER A 385 -11.14 13.23 9.56
C SER A 385 -10.97 14.65 10.13
N ALA A 386 -10.61 15.60 9.26
CA ALA A 386 -10.53 17.02 9.55
C ALA A 386 -10.94 17.86 8.32
N PRO A 387 -11.29 19.11 8.47
CA PRO A 387 -11.57 20.01 7.34
C PRO A 387 -10.42 20.08 6.35
N VAL A 388 -10.74 20.09 5.06
CA VAL A 388 -9.75 20.23 3.99
C VAL A 388 -8.93 21.50 4.18
N ARG A 389 -7.60 21.42 4.05
CA ARG A 389 -6.69 22.55 4.19
C ARG A 389 -6.38 23.15 2.83
N PHE A 390 -7.08 24.25 2.49
CA PHE A 390 -6.65 25.13 1.42
C PHE A 390 -5.72 26.22 1.97
N PRO A 391 -4.85 26.80 1.13
CA PRO A 391 -4.02 27.94 1.48
C PRO A 391 -4.90 29.10 1.95
N TYR A 392 -4.43 29.86 2.93
CA TYR A 392 -5.07 31.11 3.30
C TYR A 392 -4.90 32.13 2.15
N ARG A 393 -6.00 32.76 1.78
CA ARG A 393 -6.04 33.86 0.81
C ARG A 393 -6.68 35.06 1.46
N GLU A 394 -6.07 36.22 1.31
CA GLU A 394 -6.65 37.46 1.78
C GLU A 394 -7.94 37.76 1.04
N VAL A 395 -8.96 38.18 1.77
CA VAL A 395 -10.30 38.45 1.22
C VAL A 395 -10.70 39.88 1.46
N PRO A 396 -11.38 40.54 0.48
CA PRO A 396 -11.74 41.97 0.56
C PRO A 396 -12.85 42.27 1.55
N MET A 397 -13.57 41.27 2.07
CA MET A 397 -14.65 41.40 3.05
C MET A 397 -14.61 40.20 4.00
N ASP A 398 -14.95 40.44 5.28
CA ASP A 398 -15.08 39.37 6.27
C ASP A 398 -15.99 38.24 5.74
N PRO A 399 -15.57 36.96 5.82
CA PRO A 399 -16.35 35.84 5.27
C PRO A 399 -17.76 35.70 5.86
N TYR A 400 -17.93 35.98 7.16
CA TYR A 400 -19.24 35.88 7.80
C TYR A 400 -20.16 37.02 7.31
N ALA A 401 -19.65 38.26 7.20
CA ALA A 401 -20.36 39.37 6.67
C ALA A 401 -20.80 39.11 5.22
N LEU A 402 -19.91 38.54 4.38
CA LEU A 402 -20.28 38.13 3.02
C LEU A 402 -21.39 37.08 3.02
N GLY A 403 -21.29 36.06 3.90
CA GLY A 403 -22.33 35.05 4.05
C GLY A 403 -23.71 35.64 4.40
N LEU A 404 -23.75 36.60 5.33
CA LEU A 404 -24.99 37.32 5.66
C LEU A 404 -25.56 38.09 4.45
N LEU A 405 -24.70 38.78 3.68
CA LEU A 405 -25.12 39.52 2.48
C LEU A 405 -25.57 38.62 1.32
N LEU A 406 -24.97 37.45 1.20
CA LEU A 406 -25.42 36.44 0.24
C LEU A 406 -26.78 35.85 0.59
N GLY A 407 -27.11 35.71 1.88
CA GLY A 407 -28.45 35.34 2.30
C GLY A 407 -29.42 36.52 2.08
N ASP A 408 -29.47 37.41 3.03
CA ASP A 408 -30.51 38.47 3.13
C ASP A 408 -30.08 39.86 2.61
N GLY A 409 -28.91 39.98 1.95
CA GLY A 409 -28.44 41.22 1.35
C GLY A 409 -29.06 41.51 -0.02
N CYS A 410 -29.36 42.77 -0.32
CA CYS A 410 -29.72 43.23 -1.65
C CYS A 410 -28.51 43.96 -2.28
N LEU A 411 -27.95 43.39 -3.34
CA LEU A 411 -26.76 43.86 -4.06
C LEU A 411 -27.12 44.33 -5.50
N THR A 412 -28.42 44.46 -5.82
CA THR A 412 -28.89 44.59 -7.20
C THR A 412 -29.02 46.00 -7.71
N GLY A 413 -28.92 46.97 -6.88
CA GLY A 413 -29.21 48.20 -7.49
C GLY A 413 -28.94 49.43 -6.69
N THR A 414 -28.79 50.47 -7.34
CA THR A 414 -28.66 51.80 -6.75
C THR A 414 -27.42 51.94 -5.82
N THR A 415 -27.18 53.09 -5.40
CA THR A 415 -25.98 53.53 -4.70
C THR A 415 -25.78 52.90 -3.30
N THR A 416 -26.83 52.38 -2.67
CA THR A 416 -26.78 51.93 -1.27
C THR A 416 -27.27 50.47 -1.14
N PRO A 417 -26.38 49.53 -0.86
CA PRO A 417 -26.78 48.15 -0.53
C PRO A 417 -27.68 48.12 0.71
N SER A 418 -28.55 47.08 0.78
CA SER A 418 -29.43 46.90 1.94
C SER A 418 -29.36 45.46 2.46
N PHE A 419 -29.72 45.31 3.72
CA PHE A 419 -29.80 44.03 4.40
C PHE A 419 -31.15 43.91 5.10
N ALA A 420 -31.80 42.76 5.01
CA ALA A 420 -33.10 42.55 5.63
C ALA A 420 -32.99 41.42 6.69
N THR A 421 -33.31 41.70 7.94
CA THR A 421 -33.31 40.69 8.98
C THR A 421 -34.34 41.01 10.07
N GLY A 422 -34.95 39.96 10.60
CA GLY A 422 -35.78 40.05 11.82
C GLY A 422 -34.96 39.92 13.10
N ASP A 423 -33.65 39.62 13.00
CA ASP A 423 -32.73 39.41 14.12
C ASP A 423 -31.76 40.59 14.25
N PRO A 424 -31.96 41.51 15.22
CA PRO A 424 -31.06 42.67 15.40
C PRO A 424 -29.59 42.29 15.65
N GLU A 425 -29.34 41.09 16.19
CA GLU A 425 -27.98 40.52 16.41
C GLU A 425 -27.19 40.45 15.09
N LEU A 426 -27.83 40.08 13.97
CA LEU A 426 -27.18 40.02 12.66
C LEU A 426 -26.84 41.41 12.10
N ALA A 427 -27.70 42.38 12.32
CA ALA A 427 -27.43 43.76 11.89
C ALA A 427 -26.27 44.37 12.71
N TRP A 428 -26.21 44.08 14.01
CA TRP A 428 -25.10 44.47 14.88
C TRP A 428 -23.79 43.82 14.46
N GLU A 429 -23.78 42.52 14.15
CA GLU A 429 -22.59 41.81 13.64
C GLU A 429 -22.11 42.41 12.31
N LEU A 430 -23.01 42.72 11.37
CA LEU A 430 -22.64 43.40 10.12
C LEU A 430 -21.98 44.75 10.39
N LYS A 431 -22.52 45.55 11.31
CA LYS A 431 -21.94 46.84 11.71
C LYS A 431 -20.52 46.67 12.26
N ARG A 432 -20.31 45.63 13.06
CA ARG A 432 -19.00 45.34 13.67
C ARG A 432 -17.95 44.87 12.64
N LEU A 433 -18.37 44.14 11.59
CA LEU A 433 -17.46 43.50 10.63
C LEU A 433 -17.21 44.37 9.36
N LEU A 434 -18.08 45.31 9.05
CA LEU A 434 -17.95 46.18 7.88
C LEU A 434 -17.35 47.53 8.28
N ALA A 435 -16.03 47.64 8.19
CA ALA A 435 -15.32 48.88 8.49
C ALA A 435 -15.78 50.03 7.57
N GLY A 436 -16.08 51.19 8.13
CA GLY A 436 -16.53 52.40 7.38
C GLY A 436 -17.97 52.34 6.88
N ILE A 437 -18.76 51.35 7.34
CA ILE A 437 -20.17 51.20 7.00
C ILE A 437 -21.05 51.39 8.25
N GLU A 438 -22.04 52.23 8.13
CA GLU A 438 -23.11 52.40 9.09
C GLU A 438 -24.32 51.56 8.67
N VAL A 439 -24.79 50.70 9.58
CA VAL A 439 -25.99 49.88 9.37
C VAL A 439 -27.18 50.61 9.99
N ARG A 440 -28.01 51.27 9.15
CA ARG A 440 -29.13 52.13 9.58
C ARG A 440 -30.46 51.41 9.38
N PRO A 441 -31.31 51.28 10.40
CA PRO A 441 -32.66 50.80 10.23
C PRO A 441 -33.48 51.80 9.39
N VAL A 442 -34.25 51.27 8.42
CA VAL A 442 -35.09 52.09 7.51
C VAL A 442 -36.58 51.73 7.60
N GLY A 443 -36.94 50.93 8.58
CA GLY A 443 -38.28 50.47 8.85
C GLY A 443 -38.52 49.00 8.64
N GLY A 444 -39.27 48.37 9.55
CA GLY A 444 -39.46 46.93 9.57
C GLY A 444 -38.14 46.17 9.72
N PRO A 445 -37.94 45.09 8.99
CA PRO A 445 -36.70 44.27 9.06
C PRO A 445 -35.55 44.84 8.21
N ASN A 446 -35.66 46.00 7.57
CA ASN A 446 -34.75 46.51 6.56
C ASN A 446 -33.70 47.46 7.18
N TYR A 447 -32.46 47.32 6.71
CA TYR A 447 -31.31 48.15 7.06
C TYR A 447 -30.60 48.62 5.79
N HIS A 448 -30.20 49.90 5.73
CA HIS A 448 -29.29 50.42 4.71
C HIS A 448 -27.86 50.35 5.19
N LEU A 449 -26.96 49.95 4.27
CA LEU A 449 -25.52 49.87 4.49
C LEU A 449 -24.89 51.15 3.94
N SER A 450 -24.92 52.21 4.73
CA SER A 450 -24.48 53.56 4.30
C SER A 450 -23.00 53.74 4.59
N GLN A 451 -22.26 54.41 3.71
CA GLN A 451 -20.88 54.82 3.98
C GLN A 451 -20.86 55.82 5.16
N MET A 452 -19.96 55.59 6.11
CA MET A 452 -19.65 56.55 7.15
C MET A 452 -18.85 57.71 6.53
N ALA A 453 -19.33 58.94 6.74
CA ALA A 453 -18.62 60.16 6.34
C ALA A 453 -18.33 61.01 7.57
N ALA A 454 -17.16 61.62 7.64
CA ALA A 454 -16.90 62.66 8.61
C ALA A 454 -17.68 63.94 8.31
N PRO A 455 -18.04 64.75 9.29
CA PRO A 455 -18.70 66.02 9.04
C PRO A 455 -17.87 66.91 8.09
N GLY A 456 -18.44 67.25 6.94
CA GLY A 456 -17.77 68.00 5.90
C GLY A 456 -17.23 67.24 4.71
N ASP A 457 -17.21 65.91 4.77
CA ASP A 457 -16.76 65.09 3.64
C ASP A 457 -17.81 65.07 2.53
N VAL A 458 -17.38 65.33 1.32
CA VAL A 458 -18.22 65.08 0.12
C VAL A 458 -18.13 63.59 -0.19
N ILE A 459 -19.25 62.88 -0.02
CA ILE A 459 -19.36 61.45 -0.39
C ILE A 459 -19.34 61.36 -1.92
N THR A 460 -18.15 61.34 -2.51
CA THR A 460 -17.98 61.22 -3.97
C THR A 460 -17.55 59.79 -4.37
N LEU A 461 -17.25 58.97 -3.41
CA LEU A 461 -16.75 57.58 -3.65
C LEU A 461 -17.88 56.56 -3.61
N GLU A 462 -17.76 55.55 -4.44
CA GLU A 462 -18.64 54.38 -4.43
C GLU A 462 -18.65 53.72 -3.05
N ASN A 463 -19.84 53.30 -2.60
CA ASN A 463 -20.01 52.58 -1.33
C ASN A 463 -19.03 51.37 -1.25
N PRO A 464 -18.25 51.20 -0.18
CA PRO A 464 -17.27 50.09 -0.05
C PRO A 464 -17.87 48.71 -0.26
N VAL A 465 -19.09 48.43 0.21
CA VAL A 465 -19.78 47.14 -0.01
C VAL A 465 -20.08 46.95 -1.50
N THR A 466 -20.56 48.03 -2.20
CA THR A 466 -20.82 47.97 -3.64
C THR A 466 -19.53 47.71 -4.42
N ARG A 467 -18.42 48.39 -4.07
CA ARG A 467 -17.11 48.19 -4.70
C ARG A 467 -16.61 46.76 -4.53
N VAL A 468 -16.70 46.20 -3.32
CA VAL A 468 -16.34 44.81 -3.07
C VAL A 468 -17.29 43.87 -3.82
N ALA A 469 -18.57 44.11 -3.84
CA ALA A 469 -19.51 43.29 -4.60
C ALA A 469 -19.20 43.28 -6.11
N ARG A 470 -18.76 44.43 -6.69
CA ARG A 470 -18.29 44.47 -8.09
C ARG A 470 -17.01 43.67 -8.30
N LEU A 471 -16.04 43.82 -7.40
CA LEU A 471 -14.78 43.08 -7.45
C LEU A 471 -15.00 41.54 -7.42
N LEU A 472 -15.99 41.11 -6.63
CA LEU A 472 -16.34 39.69 -6.47
C LEU A 472 -17.35 39.18 -7.51
N GLY A 473 -17.81 40.01 -8.45
CA GLY A 473 -18.84 39.65 -9.44
C GLY A 473 -20.24 39.47 -8.86
N LEU A 474 -20.49 39.95 -7.66
CA LEU A 474 -21.78 39.83 -6.96
C LEU A 474 -22.72 40.99 -7.17
N TYR A 475 -22.22 42.12 -7.69
CA TYR A 475 -23.06 43.29 -7.98
C TYR A 475 -24.09 42.98 -9.06
N GLY A 476 -25.34 43.32 -8.83
CA GLY A 476 -26.45 43.04 -9.72
C GLY A 476 -27.02 41.61 -9.60
N THR A 477 -26.45 40.74 -8.75
CA THR A 477 -26.99 39.39 -8.53
C THR A 477 -28.31 39.43 -7.76
N ARG A 478 -29.20 38.51 -8.11
CA ARG A 478 -30.50 38.30 -7.45
C ARG A 478 -30.50 36.95 -6.70
N SER A 479 -31.56 36.68 -5.97
CA SER A 479 -31.69 35.40 -5.22
C SER A 479 -31.41 34.15 -6.05
N THR A 480 -31.70 34.17 -7.35
CA THR A 480 -31.47 33.04 -8.28
C THR A 480 -30.08 32.99 -8.89
N THR A 481 -29.27 34.03 -8.75
CA THR A 481 -27.93 34.12 -9.37
C THR A 481 -26.80 34.40 -8.39
N LYS A 482 -27.11 34.52 -7.09
CA LYS A 482 -26.08 34.62 -6.05
C LYS A 482 -25.19 33.35 -6.01
N PHE A 483 -23.93 33.55 -5.65
CA PHE A 483 -22.93 32.49 -5.53
C PHE A 483 -21.85 32.86 -4.51
N VAL A 484 -21.10 31.89 -4.04
CA VAL A 484 -19.89 32.11 -3.21
C VAL A 484 -18.69 32.26 -4.14
N PRO A 485 -17.95 33.38 -4.11
CA PRO A 485 -16.77 33.54 -4.95
C PRO A 485 -15.68 32.51 -4.64
N ASP A 486 -14.96 32.05 -5.67
CA ASP A 486 -13.91 31.01 -5.55
C ASP A 486 -12.83 31.34 -4.53
N LEU A 487 -12.50 32.64 -4.37
CA LEU A 487 -11.58 33.13 -3.35
C LEU A 487 -11.97 32.73 -1.92
N TYR A 488 -13.27 32.53 -1.66
CA TYR A 488 -13.81 32.10 -0.38
C TYR A 488 -14.02 30.59 -0.31
N LEU A 489 -14.37 29.95 -1.42
CA LEU A 489 -14.52 28.48 -1.49
C LEU A 489 -13.18 27.78 -1.27
N HIS A 490 -12.11 28.24 -1.92
CA HIS A 490 -10.76 27.70 -1.82
C HIS A 490 -9.90 28.49 -0.83
N ASN A 491 -10.40 28.70 0.40
CA ASN A 491 -9.73 29.42 1.48
C ASN A 491 -9.60 28.53 2.73
N SER A 492 -9.00 29.06 3.78
CA SER A 492 -8.85 28.39 5.07
C SER A 492 -10.18 27.84 5.59
N ALA A 493 -10.14 26.75 6.36
CA ALA A 493 -11.35 26.17 6.96
C ALA A 493 -12.13 27.17 7.81
N LYS A 494 -11.41 28.12 8.48
CA LYS A 494 -12.03 29.20 9.26
C LYS A 494 -12.86 30.14 8.39
N ALA A 495 -12.34 30.54 7.22
CA ALA A 495 -13.05 31.40 6.28
C ALA A 495 -14.28 30.70 5.69
N ARG A 496 -14.13 29.43 5.28
CA ARG A 496 -15.23 28.61 4.74
C ARG A 496 -16.35 28.37 5.76
N LEU A 497 -15.96 28.08 7.01
CA LEU A 497 -16.95 27.95 8.09
C LEU A 497 -17.67 29.28 8.37
N ALA A 498 -16.94 30.39 8.37
CA ALA A 498 -17.54 31.69 8.65
C ALA A 498 -18.56 32.08 7.59
N ILE A 499 -18.27 31.88 6.29
CA ILE A 499 -19.24 32.19 5.21
C ILE A 499 -20.45 31.23 5.28
N LEU A 500 -20.23 29.95 5.56
CA LEU A 500 -21.31 28.98 5.76
C LEU A 500 -22.20 29.39 6.94
N GLN A 501 -21.61 29.80 8.06
CA GLN A 501 -22.36 30.31 9.22
C GLN A 501 -23.23 31.53 8.85
N GLY A 502 -22.70 32.49 8.06
CA GLY A 502 -23.47 33.63 7.61
C GLY A 502 -24.70 33.24 6.77
N LEU A 503 -24.50 32.30 5.83
CA LEU A 503 -25.60 31.74 5.03
C LEU A 503 -26.63 31.00 5.88
N LEU A 504 -26.18 30.23 6.86
CA LEU A 504 -27.07 29.47 7.75
C LEU A 504 -27.80 30.36 8.78
N ASP A 505 -27.20 31.45 9.21
CA ASP A 505 -27.80 32.38 10.13
C ASP A 505 -28.92 33.23 9.46
N THR A 506 -28.87 33.39 8.14
CA THR A 506 -29.94 33.97 7.34
C THR A 506 -30.97 32.91 6.93
N ASP A 507 -30.71 32.17 5.87
CA ASP A 507 -31.63 31.23 5.20
C ASP A 507 -31.60 29.80 5.73
N GLY A 508 -30.85 29.53 6.78
CA GLY A 508 -30.75 28.21 7.42
C GLY A 508 -31.49 28.13 8.74
N GLY A 509 -31.64 26.93 9.24
CA GLY A 509 -32.22 26.71 10.58
C GLY A 509 -32.06 25.30 11.09
N PRO A 510 -32.00 25.13 12.45
CA PRO A 510 -31.95 23.82 13.09
C PRO A 510 -33.33 23.14 13.00
N VAL A 511 -33.31 21.85 12.57
CA VAL A 511 -34.51 21.01 12.46
C VAL A 511 -34.35 19.87 13.46
N SER A 512 -35.14 19.95 14.54
CA SER A 512 -35.18 18.91 15.57
C SER A 512 -35.96 17.69 15.08
N GLN A 513 -35.47 16.50 15.36
CA GLN A 513 -36.13 15.24 15.07
C GLN A 513 -36.20 14.42 16.37
N ARG A 514 -37.37 13.89 16.70
CA ARG A 514 -37.57 13.09 17.91
C ARG A 514 -36.67 11.84 17.86
N GLY A 515 -35.81 11.66 18.87
CA GLY A 515 -34.90 10.52 19.00
C GLY A 515 -33.71 10.52 18.03
N ARG A 516 -33.39 11.66 17.40
CA ARG A 516 -32.23 11.80 16.50
C ARG A 516 -31.50 13.12 16.79
N THR A 517 -30.23 13.21 16.39
CA THR A 517 -29.43 14.44 16.40
C THR A 517 -30.05 15.52 15.52
N CYS A 518 -29.80 16.78 15.85
CA CYS A 518 -30.28 17.92 15.09
C CYS A 518 -29.67 17.93 13.67
N ARG A 519 -30.48 18.13 12.65
CA ARG A 519 -30.01 18.47 11.31
C ARG A 519 -30.13 19.96 11.05
N VAL A 520 -29.34 20.48 10.15
CA VAL A 520 -29.46 21.87 9.69
C VAL A 520 -30.07 21.84 8.31
N GLN A 521 -31.06 22.66 8.07
CA GLN A 521 -31.69 22.85 6.75
C GLN A 521 -31.38 24.23 6.23
N TYR A 522 -30.96 24.31 4.98
CA TYR A 522 -30.73 25.55 4.24
C TYR A 522 -31.58 25.55 2.98
N THR A 523 -32.07 26.73 2.54
CA THR A 523 -32.90 26.84 1.34
C THR A 523 -32.45 28.00 0.48
N THR A 524 -32.26 27.77 -0.82
CA THR A 524 -31.93 28.81 -1.79
C THR A 524 -32.67 28.60 -3.10
N THR A 525 -32.82 29.66 -3.90
CA THR A 525 -33.33 29.59 -5.28
C THR A 525 -32.19 29.63 -6.32
N SER A 526 -30.95 29.84 -5.90
CA SER A 526 -29.78 29.80 -6.77
C SER A 526 -29.23 28.37 -6.89
N PRO A 527 -29.17 27.80 -8.10
CA PRO A 527 -28.53 26.49 -8.30
C PRO A 527 -27.05 26.56 -7.99
N ARG A 528 -26.34 27.65 -8.33
CA ARG A 528 -24.93 27.82 -8.04
C ARG A 528 -24.67 27.91 -6.53
N LEU A 529 -25.45 28.72 -5.80
CA LEU A 529 -25.32 28.82 -4.35
C LEU A 529 -25.66 27.51 -3.64
N ARG A 530 -26.57 26.68 -4.19
CA ARG A 530 -26.79 25.29 -3.74
C ARG A 530 -25.50 24.49 -3.80
N ASP A 531 -24.80 24.49 -4.94
CA ASP A 531 -23.58 23.71 -5.16
C ASP A 531 -22.44 24.25 -4.31
N ASP A 532 -22.34 25.58 -4.14
CA ASP A 532 -21.35 26.23 -3.27
C ASP A 532 -21.54 25.82 -1.80
N VAL A 533 -22.79 25.78 -1.31
CA VAL A 533 -23.08 25.31 0.07
C VAL A 533 -22.75 23.83 0.24
N ILE A 534 -23.04 22.98 -0.75
CA ILE A 534 -22.66 21.57 -0.73
C ILE A 534 -21.14 21.44 -0.68
N PHE A 535 -20.42 22.20 -1.50
CA PHE A 535 -18.94 22.25 -1.47
C PHE A 535 -18.41 22.65 -0.08
N LEU A 536 -18.94 23.76 0.50
CA LEU A 536 -18.52 24.21 1.83
C LEU A 536 -18.72 23.12 2.87
N VAL A 537 -19.89 22.48 2.91
CA VAL A 537 -20.22 21.42 3.86
C VAL A 537 -19.30 20.21 3.69
N ARG A 538 -19.12 19.71 2.46
CA ARG A 538 -18.27 18.56 2.17
C ARG A 538 -16.79 18.84 2.48
N SER A 539 -16.32 20.04 2.16
CA SER A 539 -14.95 20.47 2.44
C SER A 539 -14.63 20.62 3.94
N LEU A 540 -15.67 20.73 4.78
CA LEU A 540 -15.57 20.72 6.24
C LEU A 540 -15.75 19.32 6.85
N GLY A 541 -15.81 18.26 6.03
CA GLY A 541 -16.01 16.89 6.47
C GLY A 541 -17.47 16.50 6.73
N GLY A 542 -18.41 17.34 6.34
CA GLY A 542 -19.86 17.10 6.45
C GLY A 542 -20.46 16.39 5.24
N ILE A 543 -21.76 16.15 5.31
CA ILE A 543 -22.58 15.64 4.21
C ILE A 543 -23.78 16.55 3.99
N ALA A 544 -24.20 16.67 2.73
CA ALA A 544 -25.30 17.54 2.32
C ALA A 544 -26.19 16.79 1.34
N TYR A 545 -27.44 16.58 1.73
CA TYR A 545 -28.49 16.05 0.86
C TYR A 545 -29.25 17.21 0.26
N HIS A 546 -29.50 17.20 -1.03
CA HIS A 546 -30.33 18.23 -1.64
C HIS A 546 -31.58 17.66 -2.30
N ARG A 547 -32.64 18.44 -2.33
CA ARG A 547 -33.86 18.16 -3.07
C ARG A 547 -34.39 19.42 -3.69
N VAL A 548 -35.01 19.29 -4.86
CA VAL A 548 -35.68 20.40 -5.55
C VAL A 548 -37.14 20.40 -5.13
N ARG A 549 -37.64 21.61 -4.81
CA ARG A 549 -39.05 21.87 -4.61
C ARG A 549 -39.53 22.75 -5.75
N PRO A 550 -40.25 22.21 -6.74
CA PRO A 550 -40.68 22.94 -7.91
C PRO A 550 -41.56 24.17 -7.56
N ALA A 551 -41.44 25.22 -8.33
CA ALA A 551 -42.33 26.40 -8.23
C ALA A 551 -43.70 26.08 -8.79
N LEU A 552 -43.72 25.32 -9.89
CA LEU A 552 -44.98 24.96 -10.59
C LEU A 552 -45.90 24.14 -9.68
N GLY A 553 -47.17 24.50 -9.59
CA GLY A 553 -48.16 23.81 -8.76
C GLY A 553 -48.04 24.08 -7.25
N ARG A 554 -47.16 24.96 -6.82
CA ARG A 554 -46.99 25.32 -5.42
C ARG A 554 -48.00 26.39 -4.98
N ALA A 555 -48.74 26.13 -3.91
CA ALA A 555 -49.64 27.10 -3.31
C ALA A 555 -48.87 28.35 -2.82
N PRO A 556 -49.43 29.55 -2.97
CA PRO A 556 -48.81 30.75 -2.46
C PRO A 556 -48.53 30.66 -0.94
N GLY A 557 -47.37 31.13 -0.53
CA GLY A 557 -47.08 31.37 0.89
C GLY A 557 -47.78 32.60 1.39
N LEU A 558 -47.83 32.82 2.71
CA LEU A 558 -48.35 34.04 3.32
C LEU A 558 -47.21 34.76 4.05
N ALA A 559 -46.99 36.04 3.79
CA ALA A 559 -46.15 36.91 4.56
C ALA A 559 -46.89 38.19 4.91
N SER A 560 -47.03 38.49 6.19
CA SER A 560 -47.77 39.65 6.69
C SER A 560 -49.19 39.75 6.10
N GLY A 561 -49.88 38.59 5.94
CA GLY A 561 -51.22 38.51 5.39
C GLY A 561 -51.33 38.64 3.87
N ARG A 562 -50.23 38.77 3.13
CA ARG A 562 -50.22 38.87 1.67
C ARG A 562 -49.74 37.58 1.03
N PRO A 563 -50.36 37.11 -0.08
CA PRO A 563 -49.90 35.90 -0.79
C PRO A 563 -48.56 36.17 -1.47
N ILE A 564 -47.61 35.23 -1.30
CA ILE A 564 -46.31 35.21 -1.98
C ILE A 564 -46.35 34.08 -3.00
N TYR A 565 -46.26 34.40 -4.27
CA TYR A 565 -46.16 33.43 -5.35
C TYR A 565 -44.74 32.96 -5.55
N HIS A 566 -44.60 31.67 -5.86
CA HIS A 566 -43.29 31.06 -6.11
C HIS A 566 -42.98 31.04 -7.60
N HIS A 567 -42.00 31.86 -8.04
CA HIS A 567 -41.63 31.99 -9.45
C HIS A 567 -40.44 31.13 -9.84
N HIS A 568 -39.70 30.63 -8.87
CA HIS A 568 -38.50 29.82 -9.07
C HIS A 568 -38.52 28.60 -8.17
N ASP A 569 -37.84 27.52 -8.65
CA ASP A 569 -37.62 26.33 -7.85
C ASP A 569 -36.78 26.66 -6.62
N ALA A 570 -37.05 25.94 -5.52
CA ALA A 570 -36.28 26.07 -4.29
C ALA A 570 -35.46 24.80 -4.07
N TYR A 571 -34.17 24.99 -3.84
CA TYR A 571 -33.23 23.95 -3.48
C TYR A 571 -33.15 23.88 -1.97
N ILE A 572 -33.59 22.76 -1.41
CA ILE A 572 -33.55 22.49 0.03
C ILE A 572 -32.38 21.58 0.30
N ILE A 573 -31.46 22.03 1.16
CA ILE A 573 -30.23 21.30 1.52
C ILE A 573 -30.32 20.89 2.98
N ASP A 574 -30.29 19.58 3.25
CA ASP A 574 -30.23 19.02 4.58
C ASP A 574 -28.76 18.70 4.91
N ILE A 575 -28.19 19.40 5.89
CA ILE A 575 -26.77 19.44 6.24
C ILE A 575 -26.53 18.66 7.53
N ARG A 576 -25.46 17.89 7.57
CA ARG A 576 -24.89 17.28 8.77
C ARG A 576 -23.39 17.58 8.84
N LEU A 577 -22.97 18.29 9.86
CA LEU A 577 -21.56 18.62 10.11
C LEU A 577 -20.98 17.69 11.16
N PRO A 578 -19.65 17.45 11.14
CA PRO A 578 -18.94 16.72 12.18
C PRO A 578 -19.15 17.34 13.57
N GLU A 579 -19.02 16.52 14.58
CA GLU A 579 -19.00 16.97 15.96
C GLU A 579 -17.90 18.05 16.17
N GLY A 580 -18.21 19.09 16.94
CA GLY A 580 -17.30 20.21 17.20
C GLY A 580 -17.36 21.35 16.18
N ILE A 581 -18.08 21.19 15.05
CA ILE A 581 -18.33 22.30 14.10
C ILE A 581 -19.69 22.94 14.41
N GLU A 582 -19.65 24.18 14.89
CA GLU A 582 -20.85 24.98 15.17
C GLU A 582 -21.39 25.61 13.88
N PRO A 583 -22.63 25.28 13.43
CA PRO A 583 -23.18 25.79 12.18
C PRO A 583 -23.73 27.22 12.30
N PHE A 584 -23.96 27.75 13.48
CA PHE A 584 -24.59 29.01 13.73
C PHE A 584 -23.78 29.91 14.66
N ARG A 585 -23.75 31.24 14.36
CA ARG A 585 -23.30 32.28 15.29
C ARG A 585 -24.48 32.92 15.98
N LEU A 586 -25.59 33.07 15.28
CA LEU A 586 -26.85 33.67 15.81
C LEU A 586 -27.29 32.88 17.08
N THR A 587 -27.32 33.57 18.19
CA THR A 587 -27.51 32.96 19.52
C THR A 587 -28.74 32.08 19.61
N ARG A 588 -29.91 32.52 19.17
CA ARG A 588 -31.16 31.73 19.23
C ARG A 588 -31.11 30.44 18.38
N LYS A 589 -30.42 30.46 17.21
CA LYS A 589 -30.26 29.28 16.35
C LYS A 589 -29.24 28.31 16.96
N ARG A 590 -28.15 28.82 17.50
CA ARG A 590 -27.09 28.06 18.17
C ARG A 590 -27.62 27.32 19.42
N GLU A 591 -28.36 28.03 20.27
CA GLU A 591 -28.97 27.46 21.46
C GLU A 591 -29.98 26.35 21.10
N LYS A 592 -30.85 26.62 20.12
CA LYS A 592 -31.81 25.62 19.63
C LYS A 592 -31.12 24.40 19.03
N TYR A 593 -30.00 24.58 18.31
CA TYR A 593 -29.21 23.50 17.75
C TYR A 593 -28.59 22.62 18.85
N ARG A 594 -27.98 23.26 19.85
CA ARG A 594 -27.39 22.58 21.01
C ARG A 594 -28.44 21.85 21.87
N ALA A 595 -29.56 22.50 22.16
CA ALA A 595 -30.66 21.90 22.90
C ALA A 595 -31.29 20.69 22.19
N ALA A 596 -31.23 20.63 20.88
CA ALA A 596 -31.69 19.49 20.10
C ALA A 596 -30.62 18.36 19.94
N GLY A 597 -29.56 18.41 20.77
CA GLY A 597 -28.49 17.39 20.77
C GLY A 597 -27.33 17.69 19.81
N GLY A 598 -27.28 18.88 19.20
CA GLY A 598 -26.22 19.29 18.28
C GLY A 598 -26.09 18.37 17.05
N GLY A 599 -24.94 18.45 16.39
CA GLY A 599 -24.61 17.56 15.29
C GLY A 599 -24.28 16.14 15.76
N GLY A 600 -24.48 15.18 14.88
CA GLY A 600 -24.02 13.82 15.12
C GLY A 600 -22.95 13.48 14.09
N ARG A 601 -22.42 12.28 14.19
CA ARG A 601 -21.47 11.77 13.20
C ARG A 601 -22.12 11.69 11.81
N PRO A 602 -21.61 12.43 10.81
CA PRO A 602 -22.08 12.26 9.44
C PRO A 602 -21.67 10.87 8.91
N MET A 603 -22.54 10.25 8.13
CA MET A 603 -22.31 8.92 7.54
C MET A 603 -22.70 8.97 6.06
N ARG A 604 -21.77 8.55 5.19
CA ARG A 604 -21.98 8.47 3.73
C ARG A 604 -21.97 7.01 3.31
N PHE A 605 -22.98 6.56 2.60
CA PHE A 605 -23.08 5.19 2.12
C PHE A 605 -23.15 5.16 0.60
N ILE A 606 -22.63 4.10 -0.03
CA ILE A 606 -22.81 3.85 -1.45
C ILE A 606 -24.26 3.52 -1.71
N ASP A 607 -24.88 4.19 -2.68
CA ASP A 607 -26.26 3.99 -3.10
C ASP A 607 -26.39 3.17 -4.38
N SER A 608 -25.66 3.57 -5.44
CA SER A 608 -25.65 2.85 -6.72
C SER A 608 -24.23 2.77 -7.31
N ILE A 609 -24.03 1.75 -8.14
CA ILE A 609 -22.87 1.56 -9.01
C ILE A 609 -23.42 1.20 -10.39
N GLU A 610 -23.19 2.07 -11.37
CA GLU A 610 -23.75 1.95 -12.71
C GLU A 610 -22.64 1.98 -13.75
N SER A 611 -22.74 1.19 -14.84
CA SER A 611 -21.80 1.22 -15.93
C SER A 611 -21.85 2.59 -16.63
N ALA A 612 -20.69 3.17 -16.90
CA ALA A 612 -20.52 4.45 -17.56
C ALA A 612 -19.76 4.35 -18.89
N GLY A 613 -19.68 3.11 -19.47
CA GLY A 613 -18.98 2.88 -20.74
C GLY A 613 -17.49 2.57 -20.55
N THR A 614 -16.69 2.85 -21.58
CA THR A 614 -15.24 2.63 -21.59
C THR A 614 -14.53 3.98 -21.80
N ALA A 615 -13.45 4.21 -21.07
CA ALA A 615 -12.62 5.42 -21.21
C ALA A 615 -11.16 5.14 -20.91
N GLU A 616 -10.28 5.96 -21.46
CA GLU A 616 -8.88 6.00 -21.08
C GLU A 616 -8.75 6.34 -19.59
N ALA A 617 -7.95 5.55 -18.90
CA ALA A 617 -7.85 5.63 -17.45
C ALA A 617 -6.42 5.74 -16.95
N VAL A 618 -6.26 6.40 -15.82
CA VAL A 618 -4.97 6.58 -15.14
C VAL A 618 -5.13 6.27 -13.66
N CYS A 619 -4.05 5.76 -13.07
CA CYS A 619 -3.94 5.51 -11.65
C CYS A 619 -2.84 6.39 -11.07
N ILE A 620 -3.06 6.99 -9.89
CA ILE A 620 -2.02 7.72 -9.16
C ILE A 620 -1.68 6.99 -7.86
N SER A 621 -0.49 7.16 -7.36
CA SER A 621 -0.07 6.73 -6.02
C SER A 621 0.25 7.95 -5.17
N VAL A 622 -0.19 7.94 -3.91
CA VAL A 622 -0.02 9.06 -2.98
C VAL A 622 0.77 8.63 -1.73
N ALA A 623 1.49 9.57 -1.12
CA ALA A 623 2.32 9.30 0.06
C ALA A 623 1.52 9.25 1.38
N ALA A 624 0.20 9.44 1.35
CA ALA A 624 -0.64 9.33 2.54
C ALA A 624 -0.57 7.92 3.15
N ALA A 625 -0.43 7.84 4.47
CA ALA A 625 -0.27 6.56 5.19
C ALA A 625 -1.42 5.57 4.98
N ASP A 626 -2.64 6.08 4.82
CA ASP A 626 -3.82 5.28 4.52
C ASP A 626 -4.09 5.13 3.02
N SER A 627 -3.23 5.71 2.18
CA SER A 627 -3.31 5.69 0.72
C SER A 627 -4.63 6.21 0.14
N LEU A 628 -5.33 7.06 0.90
CA LEU A 628 -6.56 7.68 0.47
C LEU A 628 -6.28 9.08 -0.10
N TYR A 629 -6.98 9.41 -1.18
CA TYR A 629 -7.00 10.75 -1.75
C TYR A 629 -8.42 11.15 -2.13
N THR A 630 -8.62 12.44 -2.30
CA THR A 630 -9.93 13.05 -2.52
C THR A 630 -10.20 13.22 -4.01
N THR A 631 -11.28 12.63 -4.48
CA THR A 631 -11.80 12.80 -5.84
C THR A 631 -13.00 13.74 -5.86
N GLU A 632 -13.67 13.78 -7.01
CA GLU A 632 -14.92 14.53 -7.22
C GLU A 632 -15.88 14.38 -6.03
N ASP A 633 -16.59 15.43 -5.72
CA ASP A 633 -17.58 15.46 -4.64
C ASP A 633 -17.04 15.12 -3.24
N PHE A 634 -15.73 15.28 -3.03
CA PHE A 634 -15.04 14.94 -1.77
C PHE A 634 -15.22 13.48 -1.38
N LEU A 635 -15.21 12.59 -2.36
CA LEU A 635 -15.13 11.15 -2.13
C LEU A 635 -13.69 10.72 -1.91
N LEU A 636 -13.48 9.90 -0.90
CA LEU A 636 -12.17 9.31 -0.61
C LEU A 636 -12.05 7.95 -1.31
N THR A 637 -11.02 7.80 -2.11
CA THR A 637 -10.71 6.58 -2.85
C THR A 637 -9.34 6.05 -2.48
N HIS A 638 -9.13 4.74 -2.64
CA HIS A 638 -7.94 4.04 -2.17
C HIS A 638 -7.04 3.62 -3.33
N ASN A 639 -5.70 3.64 -3.10
CA ASN A 639 -4.77 3.39 -4.21
C ASN A 639 -3.65 2.35 -3.99
N THR A 640 -3.38 1.82 -2.79
CA THR A 640 -2.23 0.94 -2.53
C THR A 640 -2.60 -0.38 -1.87
N LEU A 641 -1.64 -1.33 -1.91
CA LEU A 641 -1.69 -2.64 -1.28
C LEU A 641 -1.17 -2.53 0.16
N ASN A 642 -2.03 -2.16 1.12
CA ASN A 642 -1.67 -2.14 2.53
C ASN A 642 -1.96 -3.49 3.20
N ASP A 643 -1.22 -3.80 4.28
CA ASP A 643 -1.40 -4.98 5.12
C ASP A 643 -1.49 -6.28 4.31
N SER A 644 -0.66 -6.39 3.27
CA SER A 644 -0.70 -7.49 2.32
C SER A 644 0.63 -8.25 2.31
N PHE A 645 0.57 -9.57 2.21
CA PHE A 645 1.74 -10.37 1.85
C PHE A 645 1.71 -10.61 0.34
N ILE A 646 2.69 -10.09 -0.38
CA ILE A 646 2.69 -10.09 -1.84
C ILE A 646 3.82 -10.99 -2.33
N ILE A 647 3.51 -11.93 -3.21
CA ILE A 647 4.50 -12.81 -3.84
C ILE A 647 4.49 -12.56 -5.34
N LEU A 648 5.63 -12.12 -5.87
CA LEU A 648 5.88 -12.05 -7.31
C LEU A 648 6.71 -13.27 -7.71
N ASP A 649 6.07 -14.21 -8.37
CA ASP A 649 6.70 -15.42 -8.87
C ASP A 649 7.20 -15.26 -10.32
N GLU A 650 8.24 -16.01 -10.72
CA GLU A 650 8.90 -15.97 -12.04
C GLU A 650 9.33 -14.53 -12.45
N ALA A 651 9.86 -13.80 -11.48
CA ALA A 651 10.19 -12.39 -11.63
C ALA A 651 11.29 -12.09 -12.65
N GLN A 652 12.08 -13.10 -13.08
CA GLN A 652 13.05 -12.95 -14.17
C GLN A 652 12.38 -12.55 -15.50
N ASN A 653 11.10 -12.85 -15.65
CA ASN A 653 10.29 -12.54 -16.82
C ASN A 653 9.60 -11.16 -16.74
N THR A 654 10.04 -10.27 -15.84
CA THR A 654 9.61 -8.87 -15.78
C THR A 654 10.55 -7.96 -16.54
N SER A 655 10.02 -6.90 -17.16
CA SER A 655 10.85 -5.77 -17.62
C SER A 655 11.27 -4.89 -16.42
N ALA A 656 12.24 -3.99 -16.64
CA ALA A 656 12.67 -3.03 -15.61
C ALA A 656 11.52 -2.14 -15.13
N GLU A 657 10.66 -1.70 -16.06
CA GLU A 657 9.49 -0.86 -15.76
C GLU A 657 8.43 -1.63 -14.98
N GLN A 658 8.21 -2.91 -15.32
CA GLN A 658 7.28 -3.78 -14.59
C GLN A 658 7.76 -4.04 -13.17
N MET A 659 9.03 -4.30 -12.97
CA MET A 659 9.62 -4.50 -11.65
C MET A 659 9.55 -3.21 -10.81
N LYS A 660 9.94 -2.07 -11.39
CA LYS A 660 9.80 -0.76 -10.73
C LYS A 660 8.36 -0.48 -10.34
N MET A 661 7.42 -0.69 -11.27
CA MET A 661 5.99 -0.52 -11.03
C MET A 661 5.50 -1.40 -9.87
N PHE A 662 5.93 -2.67 -9.83
CA PHE A 662 5.54 -3.62 -8.79
C PHE A 662 6.06 -3.19 -7.41
N LEU A 663 7.35 -2.90 -7.29
CA LEU A 663 7.97 -2.51 -6.01
C LEU A 663 7.42 -1.20 -5.45
N THR A 664 7.07 -0.24 -6.31
CA THR A 664 6.47 1.03 -5.89
C THR A 664 4.99 0.91 -5.49
N ARG A 665 4.38 -0.28 -5.57
CA ARG A 665 3.01 -0.57 -5.08
C ARG A 665 2.96 -1.06 -3.64
N LEU A 666 4.11 -1.29 -3.02
CA LEU A 666 4.19 -1.68 -1.63
C LEU A 666 3.53 -0.62 -0.74
N GLY A 667 2.53 -1.03 0.03
CA GLY A 667 1.86 -0.19 1.02
C GLY A 667 2.37 -0.46 2.44
N PHE A 668 1.93 0.35 3.39
CA PHE A 668 2.30 0.18 4.79
C PHE A 668 1.81 -1.16 5.34
N GLY A 669 2.61 -1.78 6.22
CA GLY A 669 2.29 -3.08 6.82
C GLY A 669 2.30 -4.25 5.83
N SER A 670 2.78 -4.03 4.59
CA SER A 670 2.88 -5.08 3.58
C SER A 670 4.29 -5.63 3.49
N GLN A 671 4.37 -6.91 3.15
CA GLN A 671 5.60 -7.66 2.91
C GLN A 671 5.64 -8.13 1.46
N VAL A 672 6.80 -8.11 0.84
CA VAL A 672 7.00 -8.55 -0.56
C VAL A 672 8.07 -9.61 -0.63
N VAL A 673 7.74 -10.71 -1.28
CA VAL A 673 8.71 -11.73 -1.67
C VAL A 673 8.72 -11.85 -3.18
N VAL A 674 9.89 -11.67 -3.76
CA VAL A 674 10.13 -11.78 -5.21
C VAL A 674 10.91 -13.06 -5.47
N THR A 675 10.35 -14.00 -6.21
CA THR A 675 11.00 -15.28 -6.52
C THR A 675 11.34 -15.35 -8.02
N GLY A 676 12.51 -15.89 -8.35
CA GLY A 676 12.89 -16.02 -9.75
C GLY A 676 14.19 -16.80 -9.97
N ASP A 677 14.43 -17.13 -11.24
CA ASP A 677 15.63 -17.79 -11.72
C ASP A 677 16.27 -16.94 -12.82
N ILE A 678 17.39 -16.31 -12.54
CA ILE A 678 18.09 -15.43 -13.50
C ILE A 678 18.69 -16.18 -14.69
N THR A 679 18.71 -17.50 -14.68
CA THR A 679 19.20 -18.36 -15.79
C THR A 679 18.10 -18.66 -16.79
N GLN A 680 16.82 -18.63 -16.36
CA GLN A 680 15.62 -18.97 -17.16
C GLN A 680 14.84 -17.71 -17.54
N VAL A 681 15.38 -16.90 -18.45
CA VAL A 681 14.74 -15.64 -18.89
C VAL A 681 14.06 -15.85 -20.24
N ASP A 682 12.71 -15.74 -20.25
CA ASP A 682 11.87 -15.92 -21.45
C ASP A 682 11.43 -14.57 -22.06
N LEU A 683 12.17 -13.49 -21.81
CA LEU A 683 11.87 -12.17 -22.38
C LEU A 683 12.25 -12.10 -23.86
N PRO A 684 11.56 -11.26 -24.68
CA PRO A 684 11.90 -11.02 -26.07
C PRO A 684 13.36 -10.58 -26.24
N PRO A 685 14.00 -10.93 -27.39
CA PRO A 685 15.39 -10.54 -27.66
C PRO A 685 15.61 -9.03 -27.49
N GLY A 686 16.66 -8.65 -26.77
CA GLY A 686 17.02 -7.26 -26.49
C GLY A 686 16.41 -6.65 -25.23
N GLN A 687 15.51 -7.33 -24.51
CA GLN A 687 15.04 -6.90 -23.20
C GLN A 687 15.87 -7.50 -22.07
N VAL A 688 16.23 -6.65 -21.12
CA VAL A 688 16.95 -7.06 -19.90
C VAL A 688 15.96 -7.37 -18.79
N SER A 689 16.14 -8.49 -18.11
CA SER A 689 15.31 -8.89 -16.98
C SER A 689 15.34 -7.85 -15.85
N GLY A 690 14.15 -7.42 -15.42
CA GLY A 690 13.98 -6.53 -14.29
C GLY A 690 14.59 -7.08 -12.99
N LEU A 691 14.54 -8.40 -12.79
CA LEU A 691 15.16 -9.08 -11.64
C LEU A 691 16.69 -8.91 -11.63
N ARG A 692 17.35 -8.95 -12.79
CA ARG A 692 18.80 -8.70 -12.89
C ARG A 692 19.15 -7.24 -12.59
N ILE A 693 18.34 -6.32 -13.07
CA ILE A 693 18.57 -4.88 -12.88
C ILE A 693 18.45 -4.49 -11.39
N VAL A 694 17.41 -4.97 -10.70
CA VAL A 694 17.18 -4.61 -9.30
C VAL A 694 18.26 -5.14 -8.35
N GLN A 695 18.93 -6.24 -8.69
CA GLN A 695 20.07 -6.72 -7.91
C GLN A 695 21.20 -5.68 -7.79
N HIS A 696 21.44 -4.89 -8.85
CA HIS A 696 22.46 -3.86 -8.85
C HIS A 696 21.98 -2.52 -8.26
N ILE A 697 20.66 -2.23 -8.37
CA ILE A 697 20.12 -0.94 -7.95
C ILE A 697 19.75 -0.94 -6.45
N LEU A 698 19.25 -2.07 -5.93
CA LEU A 698 18.70 -2.15 -4.59
C LEU A 698 19.62 -2.86 -3.59
N ASP A 699 20.82 -3.26 -4.00
CA ASP A 699 21.80 -3.87 -3.11
C ASP A 699 22.26 -2.85 -2.07
N GLY A 700 22.29 -3.25 -0.79
CA GLY A 700 22.68 -2.38 0.32
C GLY A 700 21.59 -1.42 0.84
N ILE A 701 20.36 -1.46 0.30
CA ILE A 701 19.25 -0.69 0.86
C ILE A 701 18.73 -1.40 2.12
N GLU A 702 18.58 -0.65 3.20
CA GLU A 702 18.01 -1.14 4.46
C GLU A 702 16.63 -1.75 4.24
N ASP A 703 16.33 -2.87 4.93
CA ASP A 703 15.07 -3.61 4.85
C ASP A 703 14.78 -4.32 3.50
N ILE A 704 15.77 -4.40 2.61
CA ILE A 704 15.77 -5.22 1.39
C ILE A 704 16.83 -6.31 1.52
N HIS A 705 16.44 -7.56 1.25
CA HIS A 705 17.35 -8.71 1.34
C HIS A 705 17.35 -9.56 0.08
N PHE A 706 18.54 -9.99 -0.34
CA PHE A 706 18.74 -10.92 -1.46
C PHE A 706 19.18 -12.28 -0.94
N SER A 707 18.28 -13.26 -0.97
CA SER A 707 18.53 -14.66 -0.64
C SER A 707 18.93 -15.42 -1.90
N ARG A 708 20.11 -16.03 -1.90
CA ARG A 708 20.58 -16.85 -3.01
C ARG A 708 20.45 -18.32 -2.65
N LEU A 709 19.72 -19.07 -3.46
CA LEU A 709 19.61 -20.51 -3.40
C LEU A 709 20.39 -21.11 -4.58
N THR A 710 20.98 -22.27 -4.36
CA THR A 710 21.88 -22.94 -5.30
C THR A 710 21.32 -24.30 -5.74
N SER A 711 22.00 -24.98 -6.64
CA SER A 711 21.67 -26.38 -7.03
C SER A 711 21.64 -27.34 -5.84
N HIS A 712 22.40 -27.06 -4.78
CA HIS A 712 22.37 -27.84 -3.54
C HIS A 712 21.08 -27.75 -2.74
N ASP A 713 20.29 -26.68 -3.00
CA ASP A 713 19.00 -26.43 -2.35
C ASP A 713 17.83 -27.10 -3.09
N VAL A 714 18.07 -27.79 -4.20
CA VAL A 714 17.03 -28.42 -5.02
C VAL A 714 16.42 -29.60 -4.26
N VAL A 715 15.13 -29.52 -3.99
CA VAL A 715 14.33 -30.53 -3.28
C VAL A 715 13.56 -31.36 -4.31
N ARG A 716 14.29 -32.14 -5.12
CA ARG A 716 13.72 -33.05 -6.13
C ARG A 716 14.53 -34.33 -6.19
N HIS A 717 14.05 -35.27 -7.00
CA HIS A 717 14.80 -36.53 -7.25
C HIS A 717 16.27 -36.22 -7.65
N ARG A 718 17.22 -36.92 -7.06
CA ARG A 718 18.70 -36.74 -7.22
C ARG A 718 19.13 -36.62 -8.69
N LEU A 719 18.43 -37.32 -9.60
CA LEU A 719 18.67 -37.25 -11.03
C LEU A 719 18.43 -35.86 -11.62
N VAL A 720 17.41 -35.11 -11.11
CA VAL A 720 17.11 -33.78 -11.61
C VAL A 720 18.19 -32.77 -11.22
N GLY A 721 18.77 -32.89 -10.02
CA GLY A 721 19.93 -32.09 -9.62
C GLY A 721 21.11 -32.30 -10.58
N LYS A 722 21.45 -33.57 -10.86
CA LYS A 722 22.53 -33.91 -11.79
C LYS A 722 22.28 -33.40 -13.24
N ILE A 723 21.02 -33.37 -13.69
CA ILE A 723 20.65 -32.82 -14.99
C ILE A 723 20.89 -31.32 -15.01
N VAL A 724 20.47 -30.61 -13.96
CA VAL A 724 20.67 -29.13 -13.85
C VAL A 724 22.18 -28.82 -13.84
N ASP A 725 22.96 -29.50 -13.01
CA ASP A 725 24.40 -29.30 -12.96
C ASP A 725 25.11 -29.57 -14.31
N ALA A 726 24.60 -30.52 -15.08
CA ALA A 726 25.13 -30.81 -16.42
C ALA A 726 24.84 -29.71 -17.40
N TYR A 727 23.63 -29.14 -17.37
CA TYR A 727 23.26 -27.99 -18.22
C TYR A 727 24.02 -26.72 -17.81
N GLU A 728 24.18 -26.44 -16.53
CA GLU A 728 24.97 -25.29 -16.06
C GLU A 728 26.45 -25.38 -16.52
N LYS A 729 27.03 -26.56 -16.49
CA LYS A 729 28.39 -26.77 -17.02
C LYS A 729 28.46 -26.56 -18.52
N TYR A 730 27.46 -27.03 -19.26
CA TYR A 730 27.40 -26.85 -20.72
C TYR A 730 27.27 -25.35 -21.08
N ASP A 731 26.38 -24.63 -20.43
CA ASP A 731 26.19 -23.19 -20.66
C ASP A 731 27.41 -22.36 -20.28
N ALA A 732 28.14 -22.76 -19.25
CA ALA A 732 29.41 -22.13 -18.86
C ALA A 732 30.49 -22.33 -19.93
N GLN A 733 30.56 -23.53 -20.55
CA GLN A 733 31.48 -23.83 -21.65
C GLN A 733 31.14 -23.04 -22.93
N GLU A 734 29.86 -22.94 -23.28
CA GLU A 734 29.43 -22.14 -24.44
C GLU A 734 29.76 -20.64 -24.28
N ARG A 735 29.59 -20.09 -23.08
CA ARG A 735 29.96 -18.68 -22.79
C ARG A 735 31.48 -18.46 -22.90
N GLN A 736 32.30 -19.42 -22.53
CA GLN A 736 33.76 -19.36 -22.72
C GLN A 736 34.16 -19.45 -24.18
N LEU A 737 33.52 -20.33 -24.95
CA LEU A 737 33.78 -20.48 -26.39
C LEU A 737 33.28 -19.27 -27.23
N GLY A 738 32.15 -18.66 -26.83
CA GLY A 738 31.63 -17.44 -27.46
C GLY A 738 32.47 -16.18 -27.23
N SER A 739 33.22 -16.13 -26.12
CA SER A 739 34.13 -15.02 -25.83
C SER A 739 35.49 -15.06 -26.57
N THR A 740 35.89 -16.22 -27.07
CA THR A 740 37.14 -16.40 -27.82
C THR A 740 36.98 -16.24 -29.34
N GLY A 741 35.75 -16.13 -29.86
CA GLY A 741 35.48 -16.08 -31.31
C GLY A 741 35.51 -14.69 -31.97
N ASN A 742 35.75 -13.59 -31.24
CA ASN A 742 35.65 -12.24 -31.79
C ASN A 742 36.98 -11.46 -31.89
N THR A 743 38.10 -12.17 -32.12
CA THR A 743 39.36 -11.52 -32.52
C THR A 743 39.83 -12.08 -33.86
N GLY A 744 39.56 -11.34 -34.96
CA GLY A 744 40.27 -11.55 -36.21
C GLY A 744 39.46 -11.67 -37.49
N ARG A 745 38.96 -10.53 -38.00
CA ARG A 745 38.81 -10.38 -39.47
C ARG A 745 39.39 -9.05 -39.94
N PRO A 746 40.52 -9.07 -40.66
CA PRO A 746 41.05 -7.86 -41.26
C PRO A 746 40.20 -7.46 -42.48
N GLY A 747 39.89 -6.18 -42.56
CA GLY A 747 39.13 -5.57 -43.65
C GLY A 747 39.74 -5.79 -45.01
N LYS A 748 38.96 -6.25 -45.98
CA LYS A 748 39.23 -6.09 -47.39
C LYS A 748 38.61 -4.79 -47.89
N ARG A 749 39.52 -3.80 -48.16
CA ARG A 749 39.25 -2.68 -49.08
C ARG A 749 38.88 -3.25 -50.44
N LYS A 750 37.76 -2.84 -51.01
CA LYS A 750 37.55 -2.76 -52.47
C LYS A 750 37.25 -1.33 -52.79
N GLY A 751 38.16 -0.73 -53.57
CA GLY A 751 37.89 0.45 -54.36
C GLY A 751 37.14 0.08 -55.63
N SER A 752 36.28 0.92 -55.99
CA SER A 752 35.93 1.55 -57.27
C SER A 752 34.63 2.30 -57.06
#